data_2827540f37ac6bf6f3f06441b59397e4
#
_entry.id   2827540f37ac6bf6f3f06441b59397e4
#
_cell.length_a   1.000
_cell.length_b   1.000
_cell.length_c   1.000
_cell.angle_alpha   90.00
_cell.angle_beta   90.00
_cell.angle_gamma   90.00
#
_symmetry.space_group_name_H-M   'P 1'
#
loop_
_entity.id
_entity.type
_entity.pdbx_description
1 polymer ?
#
loop_
_entity_poly.entity_id
_entity_poly.type
_entity_poly.pdbx_seq_one_letter_code
_entity_poly.pdbx_strand_id
1 'polypeptide(L)'
;MSARCRSLSRSFLFPSRSIAMTHFLLRLYDWLHVRPLLRWGLMCCALLALLLGVGQAHFKEDIGDFLPDASRYGDETAVYAQANAGERIAVVFSGAPADSLVAAVDAFTARLAQADTGHLAAHVTGSVDLERMERTTAAAYAHVPAFLLPADVHRMERAVCAPDAVGQGMERLYTALLMPTGDLAEQTFARDPLQLFAPVGAALQQGGDGQRFSLYDDHIFTPDGRHALVLVESAAGRSETGRNARLVALIDATAAAVEAQAQGTSSANAPHGAGMQLKVRQIGAPTIAVTNARQIKTDSLWAIGLAVVLIVAFLAVVLPNVRNICLVLLTVGLGWLLGLAVLSTVRTSVSVIVLGISSVAVGIAINYPLHFVAHLRHAGDVRRNLRELASPLLIGNVTTVGAFAALVPLHASALRDLGLFAAVLLVGTLAVVLVLLPHWVKVPAPRAVEAQRAEAPMAPRRRTARHWALWTGVGVALTLVLGYFSLDTAFDADLRRLNYMRPEQRELLAEMVKLRGGSNETEAVYVTATGRTLDEALRRSEALGRDIEPLRRRGTVKTEVSADRFLPSAEEQVRRERAWQAFAQRNASRLTTELAHEAERRGVRPATFADFFATVRRAGRPEARAEVERFGRAQCAALIVEREGRCLVTRVLTVPHKQADSVAQRLNARAERAGTGFAFTVRTMNESGVRGLSVDFNLIGWVCGAIVFGFLWLSFGRLELALLAFLPMACSWVWILGT
;
A
#
# COMPACT_ATOMS: atom_id res chain seq x y z
N MET A 1 57.57 16.59 37.64
CA MET A 1 56.40 16.31 36.82
C MET A 1 56.44 14.91 36.16
N SER A 2 57.23 13.96 36.65
CA SER A 2 57.41 12.63 36.04
C SER A 2 56.88 11.43 36.87
N ALA A 3 56.28 11.69 38.06
CA ALA A 3 55.81 10.63 38.95
C ALA A 3 54.27 10.44 38.94
N ARG A 4 53.48 11.31 38.35
CA ARG A 4 52.01 11.22 38.27
C ARG A 4 51.44 10.53 36.99
N CYS A 5 52.28 10.21 36.00
CA CYS A 5 51.84 9.54 34.78
C CYS A 5 51.79 7.99 34.86
N ARG A 6 52.27 7.38 35.95
CA ARG A 6 52.28 5.89 36.07
C ARG A 6 51.11 5.27 36.87
N SER A 7 50.25 6.08 37.50
CA SER A 7 49.11 5.55 38.27
C SER A 7 47.77 5.58 37.56
N LEU A 8 47.69 6.04 36.32
CA LEU A 8 46.44 6.17 35.54
C LEU A 8 46.14 5.01 34.58
N SER A 9 46.88 3.90 34.64
CA SER A 9 46.71 2.76 33.73
C SER A 9 45.90 1.59 34.31
N ARG A 10 45.18 1.77 35.42
CA ARG A 10 44.41 0.67 36.05
C ARG A 10 42.93 1.00 36.22
N SER A 11 42.19 1.19 35.15
CA SER A 11 40.75 1.04 35.14
C SER A 11 40.20 0.93 33.72
N PHE A 12 40.54 -0.12 33.00
CA PHE A 12 39.90 -0.55 31.79
C PHE A 12 39.17 -1.87 32.04
N LEU A 13 37.87 -1.84 32.12
CA LEU A 13 37.03 -3.05 32.23
C LEU A 13 37.04 -3.94 30.96
N PHE A 14 37.64 -3.48 29.87
CA PHE A 14 37.73 -4.19 28.60
C PHE A 14 39.10 -4.72 28.15
N PRO A 15 40.24 -4.40 28.74
CA PRO A 15 41.52 -4.84 28.19
C PRO A 15 41.75 -6.34 28.23
N SER A 16 41.20 -7.07 29.21
CA SER A 16 41.39 -8.53 29.32
C SER A 16 40.58 -9.31 28.25
N ARG A 17 39.37 -8.87 27.92
CA ARG A 17 38.51 -9.52 26.89
C ARG A 17 38.98 -9.19 25.47
N SER A 18 39.42 -7.97 25.20
CA SER A 18 39.98 -7.58 23.91
C SER A 18 41.29 -8.32 23.60
N ILE A 19 42.16 -8.51 24.57
CA ILE A 19 43.39 -9.30 24.46
C ILE A 19 43.07 -10.77 24.18
N ALA A 20 42.11 -11.37 24.89
CA ALA A 20 41.69 -12.75 24.69
C ALA A 20 41.15 -12.99 23.27
N MET A 21 40.33 -12.06 22.75
CA MET A 21 39.76 -12.14 21.41
C MET A 21 40.80 -11.96 20.33
N THR A 22 41.76 -11.05 20.50
CA THR A 22 42.85 -10.87 19.57
C THR A 22 43.76 -12.13 19.51
N HIS A 23 44.01 -12.76 20.66
CA HIS A 23 44.72 -14.04 20.72
C HIS A 23 43.95 -15.18 20.04
N PHE A 24 42.64 -15.21 20.19
CA PHE A 24 41.77 -16.17 19.49
C PHE A 24 41.88 -15.99 17.95
N LEU A 25 41.74 -14.75 17.45
CA LEU A 25 41.85 -14.44 16.04
C LEU A 25 43.24 -14.81 15.45
N LEU A 26 44.30 -14.55 16.18
CA LEU A 26 45.64 -14.94 15.76
C LEU A 26 45.81 -16.46 15.70
N ARG A 27 45.29 -17.20 16.69
CA ARG A 27 45.30 -18.68 16.66
C ARG A 27 44.48 -19.23 15.51
N LEU A 28 43.32 -18.65 15.25
CA LEU A 28 42.45 -19.02 14.13
C LEU A 28 43.12 -18.75 12.78
N TYR A 29 43.77 -17.57 12.66
CA TYR A 29 44.57 -17.25 11.46
C TYR A 29 45.69 -18.29 11.23
N ASP A 30 46.49 -18.61 12.27
CA ASP A 30 47.58 -19.57 12.17
C ASP A 30 47.06 -20.98 11.83
N TRP A 31 45.95 -21.40 12.41
CA TRP A 31 45.34 -22.69 12.16
C TRP A 31 44.81 -22.85 10.73
N LEU A 32 44.14 -21.79 10.20
CA LEU A 32 43.65 -21.74 8.83
C LEU A 32 44.79 -21.54 7.80
N HIS A 33 45.87 -20.86 8.18
CA HIS A 33 47.02 -20.64 7.30
C HIS A 33 47.76 -21.95 6.95
N VAL A 34 47.90 -22.83 7.92
CA VAL A 34 48.57 -24.14 7.74
C VAL A 34 47.69 -25.13 6.96
N ARG A 35 46.38 -24.90 6.85
CA ARG A 35 45.41 -25.82 6.22
C ARG A 35 44.67 -25.23 5.03
N PRO A 36 45.31 -24.99 3.89
CA PRO A 36 44.71 -24.31 2.76
C PRO A 36 43.51 -25.04 2.16
N LEU A 37 43.51 -26.36 2.09
CA LEU A 37 42.40 -27.16 1.56
C LEU A 37 41.16 -27.03 2.44
N LEU A 38 41.31 -27.07 3.78
CA LEU A 38 40.19 -26.87 4.71
C LEU A 38 39.62 -25.48 4.59
N ARG A 39 40.47 -24.46 4.47
CA ARG A 39 40.02 -23.07 4.29
C ARG A 39 39.20 -22.88 3.02
N TRP A 40 39.65 -23.42 1.88
CA TRP A 40 38.89 -23.35 0.64
C TRP A 40 37.63 -24.19 0.69
N GLY A 41 37.66 -25.38 1.32
CA GLY A 41 36.49 -26.21 1.53
C GLY A 41 35.41 -25.50 2.37
N LEU A 42 35.80 -24.94 3.52
CA LEU A 42 34.85 -24.16 4.36
C LEU A 42 34.26 -22.97 3.61
N MET A 43 35.08 -22.26 2.83
CA MET A 43 34.62 -21.13 2.04
C MET A 43 33.62 -21.56 0.96
N CYS A 44 33.91 -22.64 0.22
CA CYS A 44 32.97 -23.18 -0.78
C CYS A 44 31.67 -23.66 -0.15
N CYS A 45 31.71 -24.35 0.98
CA CYS A 45 30.53 -24.77 1.73
C CYS A 45 29.71 -23.57 2.22
N ALA A 46 30.36 -22.55 2.78
CA ALA A 46 29.72 -21.32 3.21
C ALA A 46 29.05 -20.58 2.03
N LEU A 47 29.77 -20.42 0.91
CA LEU A 47 29.25 -19.81 -0.30
C LEU A 47 28.06 -20.57 -0.87
N LEU A 48 28.12 -21.90 -0.91
CA LEU A 48 27.00 -22.74 -1.36
C LEU A 48 25.79 -22.58 -0.45
N ALA A 49 25.98 -22.58 0.87
CA ALA A 49 24.91 -22.36 1.83
C ALA A 49 24.27 -20.97 1.66
N LEU A 50 25.07 -19.94 1.43
CA LEU A 50 24.59 -18.58 1.16
C LEU A 50 23.79 -18.51 -0.14
N LEU A 51 24.27 -19.14 -1.21
CA LEU A 51 23.57 -19.18 -2.51
C LEU A 51 22.24 -19.94 -2.41
N LEU A 52 22.19 -21.04 -1.67
CA LEU A 52 20.95 -21.78 -1.41
C LEU A 52 19.96 -20.94 -0.60
N GLY A 53 20.44 -20.19 0.40
CA GLY A 53 19.60 -19.25 1.17
C GLY A 53 19.03 -18.13 0.30
N VAL A 54 19.85 -17.54 -0.57
CA VAL A 54 19.41 -16.50 -1.52
C VAL A 54 18.44 -17.05 -2.56
N GLY A 55 18.59 -18.31 -2.98
CA GLY A 55 17.69 -18.96 -3.94
C GLY A 55 16.24 -19.08 -3.46
N GLN A 56 16.00 -18.93 -2.16
CA GLN A 56 14.65 -18.92 -1.57
C GLN A 56 14.01 -17.51 -1.52
N ALA A 57 14.73 -16.47 -1.97
CA ALA A 57 14.25 -15.10 -1.90
C ALA A 57 13.09 -14.86 -2.87
N HIS A 58 11.95 -14.48 -2.34
CA HIS A 58 10.81 -13.96 -3.11
C HIS A 58 10.80 -12.44 -2.98
N PHE A 59 10.93 -11.75 -4.10
CA PHE A 59 10.99 -10.28 -4.09
C PHE A 59 9.59 -9.69 -4.24
N LYS A 60 9.29 -8.67 -3.44
CA LYS A 60 8.08 -7.85 -3.54
C LYS A 60 8.41 -6.37 -3.65
N GLU A 61 7.52 -5.63 -4.28
CA GLU A 61 7.67 -4.20 -4.57
C GLU A 61 6.45 -3.46 -4.02
N ASP A 62 6.39 -3.27 -2.69
CA ASP A 62 5.27 -2.59 -2.02
C ASP A 62 5.77 -1.45 -1.14
N ILE A 63 5.34 -0.21 -1.44
CA ILE A 63 5.64 0.97 -0.62
C ILE A 63 4.92 0.90 0.72
N GLY A 64 3.78 0.21 0.80
CA GLY A 64 3.03 0.03 2.03
C GLY A 64 3.85 -0.58 3.18
N ASP A 65 4.91 -1.33 2.85
CA ASP A 65 5.82 -1.93 3.84
C ASP A 65 6.55 -0.90 4.73
N PHE A 66 6.61 0.37 4.32
CA PHE A 66 7.17 1.45 5.14
C PHE A 66 6.17 2.03 6.15
N LEU A 67 4.90 1.65 6.05
CA LEU A 67 3.85 2.14 6.94
C LEU A 67 3.60 1.12 8.08
N PRO A 68 3.22 1.57 9.28
CA PRO A 68 3.03 0.68 10.42
C PRO A 68 1.79 -0.21 10.23
N ASP A 69 1.97 -1.54 10.19
CA ASP A 69 0.90 -2.53 9.97
C ASP A 69 -0.01 -2.77 11.19
N ALA A 70 0.51 -2.57 12.39
CA ALA A 70 -0.14 -2.99 13.65
C ALA A 70 -1.01 -1.90 14.29
N SER A 71 -1.30 -0.81 13.57
CA SER A 71 -2.05 0.34 14.07
C SER A 71 -3.46 0.39 13.48
N ARG A 72 -4.30 1.28 14.02
CA ARG A 72 -5.56 1.74 13.42
C ARG A 72 -5.43 2.05 11.92
N TYR A 73 -4.25 2.50 11.47
CA TYR A 73 -3.94 2.70 10.05
C TYR A 73 -4.14 1.42 9.22
N GLY A 74 -3.81 0.24 9.73
CA GLY A 74 -4.05 -1.04 9.05
C GLY A 74 -5.55 -1.32 8.82
N ASP A 75 -6.42 -1.04 9.81
CA ASP A 75 -7.87 -1.17 9.67
C ASP A 75 -8.44 -0.13 8.69
N GLU A 76 -8.00 1.14 8.79
CA GLU A 76 -8.41 2.22 7.88
C GLU A 76 -8.02 1.91 6.43
N THR A 77 -6.79 1.41 6.22
CA THR A 77 -6.30 1.02 4.89
C THR A 77 -7.06 -0.17 4.31
N ALA A 78 -7.35 -1.20 5.14
CA ALA A 78 -8.12 -2.35 4.71
C ALA A 78 -9.55 -1.96 4.29
N VAL A 79 -10.20 -1.09 5.09
CA VAL A 79 -11.52 -0.54 4.80
C VAL A 79 -11.50 0.28 3.52
N TYR A 80 -10.52 1.18 3.37
CA TYR A 80 -10.39 1.99 2.17
C TYR A 80 -10.16 1.14 0.91
N ALA A 81 -9.30 0.13 1.03
CA ALA A 81 -9.02 -0.80 -0.06
C ALA A 81 -10.27 -1.57 -0.49
N GLN A 82 -11.03 -2.11 0.47
CA GLN A 82 -12.24 -2.86 0.21
C GLN A 82 -13.35 -1.99 -0.38
N ALA A 83 -13.59 -0.82 0.20
CA ALA A 83 -14.67 0.09 -0.22
C ALA A 83 -14.45 0.65 -1.64
N ASN A 84 -13.20 0.80 -2.07
CA ASN A 84 -12.89 1.31 -3.41
C ASN A 84 -12.70 0.21 -4.45
N ALA A 85 -12.99 -1.05 -4.13
CA ALA A 85 -12.84 -2.22 -5.00
C ALA A 85 -11.51 -2.16 -5.79
N GLY A 86 -10.41 -1.94 -5.06
CA GLY A 86 -9.12 -1.52 -5.58
C GLY A 86 -8.40 -2.47 -6.53
N GLU A 87 -9.07 -3.52 -6.98
CA GLU A 87 -8.50 -4.55 -7.86
C GLU A 87 -9.05 -4.47 -9.29
N ARG A 88 -9.89 -3.45 -9.59
CA ARG A 88 -10.44 -3.23 -10.92
C ARG A 88 -9.55 -2.32 -11.77
N ILE A 89 -9.32 -2.75 -13.00
CA ILE A 89 -8.69 -1.96 -14.04
C ILE A 89 -9.81 -1.48 -14.97
N ALA A 90 -10.00 -0.18 -15.10
CA ALA A 90 -10.88 0.40 -16.09
C ALA A 90 -10.11 0.55 -17.40
N VAL A 91 -10.53 -0.13 -18.45
CA VAL A 91 -10.06 0.04 -19.83
C VAL A 91 -11.02 0.98 -20.52
N VAL A 92 -10.52 2.12 -20.99
CA VAL A 92 -11.29 3.24 -21.53
C VAL A 92 -11.06 3.32 -23.03
N PHE A 93 -12.13 3.18 -23.81
CA PHE A 93 -12.16 3.29 -25.26
C PHE A 93 -12.67 4.67 -25.64
N SER A 94 -11.98 5.37 -26.53
CA SER A 94 -12.32 6.75 -26.94
C SER A 94 -11.89 7.04 -28.37
N GLY A 95 -12.40 8.15 -28.97
CA GLY A 95 -11.96 8.64 -30.25
C GLY A 95 -12.68 8.05 -31.46
N ALA A 96 -13.79 7.31 -31.25
CA ALA A 96 -14.62 6.72 -32.29
C ALA A 96 -16.12 6.92 -31.97
N PRO A 97 -17.04 6.79 -32.98
CA PRO A 97 -18.48 6.75 -32.76
C PRO A 97 -18.89 5.58 -31.83
N ALA A 98 -20.05 5.70 -31.17
CA ALA A 98 -20.55 4.73 -30.17
C ALA A 98 -20.59 3.30 -30.75
N ASP A 99 -21.12 3.08 -31.95
CA ASP A 99 -21.19 1.74 -32.55
C ASP A 99 -19.80 1.11 -32.75
N SER A 100 -18.82 1.95 -33.15
CA SER A 100 -17.43 1.51 -33.34
C SER A 100 -16.76 1.22 -31.99
N LEU A 101 -17.12 1.95 -30.91
CA LEU A 101 -16.65 1.69 -29.57
C LEU A 101 -17.22 0.38 -29.03
N VAL A 102 -18.51 0.07 -29.29
CA VAL A 102 -19.13 -1.22 -28.96
C VAL A 102 -18.37 -2.37 -29.63
N ALA A 103 -18.19 -2.29 -30.97
CA ALA A 103 -17.43 -3.31 -31.69
C ALA A 103 -15.99 -3.49 -31.19
N ALA A 104 -15.34 -2.40 -30.77
CA ALA A 104 -13.99 -2.44 -30.20
C ALA A 104 -13.97 -3.10 -28.80
N VAL A 105 -14.98 -2.85 -27.97
CA VAL A 105 -15.15 -3.50 -26.66
C VAL A 105 -15.35 -4.99 -26.82
N ASP A 106 -16.21 -5.42 -27.75
CA ASP A 106 -16.46 -6.85 -28.03
C ASP A 106 -15.20 -7.55 -28.54
N ALA A 107 -14.50 -6.93 -29.50
CA ALA A 107 -13.25 -7.46 -30.02
C ALA A 107 -12.18 -7.57 -28.91
N PHE A 108 -12.12 -6.60 -28.01
CA PHE A 108 -11.20 -6.59 -26.88
C PHE A 108 -11.52 -7.68 -25.88
N THR A 109 -12.77 -7.79 -25.44
CA THR A 109 -13.19 -8.79 -24.44
C THR A 109 -13.02 -10.20 -24.96
N ALA A 110 -13.38 -10.48 -26.24
CA ALA A 110 -13.18 -11.77 -26.86
C ALA A 110 -11.69 -12.15 -26.96
N ARG A 111 -10.83 -11.21 -27.39
CA ARG A 111 -9.37 -11.45 -27.47
C ARG A 111 -8.74 -11.64 -26.09
N LEU A 112 -9.12 -10.81 -25.12
CA LEU A 112 -8.61 -10.92 -23.76
C LEU A 112 -8.96 -12.29 -23.17
N ALA A 113 -10.19 -12.76 -23.35
CA ALA A 113 -10.61 -14.07 -22.89
C ALA A 113 -9.83 -15.22 -23.56
N GLN A 114 -9.52 -15.11 -24.85
CA GLN A 114 -8.69 -16.11 -25.56
C GLN A 114 -7.23 -16.09 -25.12
N ALA A 115 -6.68 -14.89 -24.83
CA ALA A 115 -5.28 -14.71 -24.51
C ALA A 115 -4.97 -14.97 -23.01
N ASP A 116 -5.96 -14.87 -22.12
CA ASP A 116 -5.80 -15.09 -20.68
C ASP A 116 -5.84 -16.58 -20.30
N THR A 117 -4.88 -17.35 -20.82
CA THR A 117 -4.71 -18.77 -20.48
C THR A 117 -4.25 -18.99 -19.03
N GLY A 118 -3.74 -17.93 -18.39
CA GLY A 118 -3.24 -17.95 -17.00
C GLY A 118 -4.26 -17.58 -15.94
N HIS A 119 -5.53 -17.34 -16.32
CA HIS A 119 -6.58 -16.86 -15.43
C HIS A 119 -6.11 -15.68 -14.54
N LEU A 120 -5.51 -14.70 -15.18
CA LEU A 120 -4.99 -13.47 -14.54
C LEU A 120 -6.13 -12.52 -14.18
N ALA A 121 -7.17 -12.45 -15.03
CA ALA A 121 -8.40 -11.75 -14.76
C ALA A 121 -9.39 -12.67 -14.04
N ALA A 122 -9.92 -12.23 -12.90
CA ALA A 122 -10.99 -12.93 -12.20
C ALA A 122 -12.34 -12.70 -12.89
N HIS A 123 -12.56 -11.48 -13.38
CA HIS A 123 -13.78 -11.09 -14.08
C HIS A 123 -13.50 -9.98 -15.08
N VAL A 124 -14.17 -10.06 -16.24
CA VAL A 124 -14.12 -9.01 -17.27
C VAL A 124 -15.56 -8.60 -17.58
N THR A 125 -15.87 -7.32 -17.35
CA THR A 125 -17.20 -6.75 -17.58
C THR A 125 -17.09 -5.70 -18.70
N GLY A 126 -17.41 -6.09 -19.91
CA GLY A 126 -17.52 -5.18 -21.07
C GLY A 126 -18.96 -4.77 -21.35
N SER A 127 -19.89 -5.69 -21.14
CA SER A 127 -21.33 -5.48 -21.30
C SER A 127 -22.06 -5.84 -20.01
N VAL A 128 -23.28 -5.35 -19.88
CA VAL A 128 -24.16 -5.68 -18.74
C VAL A 128 -24.80 -7.04 -18.99
N ASP A 129 -24.54 -7.98 -18.08
CA ASP A 129 -25.22 -9.30 -18.09
C ASP A 129 -26.67 -9.11 -17.61
N LEU A 130 -27.58 -8.97 -18.58
CA LEU A 130 -29.00 -8.78 -18.34
C LEU A 130 -29.60 -9.95 -17.56
N GLU A 131 -29.20 -11.20 -17.84
CA GLU A 131 -29.70 -12.37 -17.09
C GLU A 131 -29.26 -12.34 -15.61
N ARG A 132 -28.02 -11.92 -15.37
CA ARG A 132 -27.52 -11.77 -14.00
C ARG A 132 -28.24 -10.65 -13.27
N MET A 133 -28.49 -9.53 -13.96
CA MET A 133 -29.24 -8.41 -13.42
C MET A 133 -30.68 -8.81 -13.11
N GLU A 134 -31.32 -9.57 -14.01
CA GLU A 134 -32.65 -10.10 -13.80
C GLU A 134 -32.72 -11.05 -12.59
N ARG A 135 -31.80 -12.03 -12.52
CA ARG A 135 -31.69 -12.96 -11.38
C ARG A 135 -31.47 -12.21 -10.05
N THR A 136 -30.62 -11.19 -10.06
CA THR A 136 -30.35 -10.36 -8.85
C THR A 136 -31.58 -9.55 -8.46
N THR A 137 -32.27 -8.97 -9.43
CA THR A 137 -33.51 -8.23 -9.22
C THR A 137 -34.61 -9.16 -8.69
N ALA A 138 -34.80 -10.32 -9.31
CA ALA A 138 -35.76 -11.34 -8.86
C ALA A 138 -35.46 -11.78 -7.41
N ALA A 139 -34.19 -12.05 -7.08
CA ALA A 139 -33.81 -12.40 -5.71
C ALA A 139 -34.06 -11.27 -4.70
N ALA A 140 -33.82 -10.02 -5.07
CA ALA A 140 -34.16 -8.88 -4.20
C ALA A 140 -35.66 -8.74 -3.99
N TYR A 141 -36.46 -8.92 -5.05
CA TYR A 141 -37.92 -8.85 -4.94
C TYR A 141 -38.51 -10.03 -4.17
N ALA A 142 -37.84 -11.21 -4.17
CA ALA A 142 -38.25 -12.34 -3.33
C ALA A 142 -38.15 -12.05 -1.83
N HIS A 143 -37.23 -11.14 -1.42
CA HIS A 143 -36.95 -10.79 -0.03
C HIS A 143 -37.28 -9.33 0.30
N VAL A 144 -38.15 -8.66 -0.48
CA VAL A 144 -38.54 -7.25 -0.29
C VAL A 144 -38.86 -6.88 1.16
N PRO A 145 -39.61 -7.70 1.94
CA PRO A 145 -39.93 -7.34 3.33
C PRO A 145 -38.72 -7.02 4.20
N ALA A 146 -37.60 -7.74 3.98
CA ALA A 146 -36.37 -7.54 4.73
C ALA A 146 -35.60 -6.29 4.27
N PHE A 147 -35.84 -5.82 3.03
CA PHE A 147 -35.08 -4.72 2.42
C PHE A 147 -35.80 -3.37 2.45
N LEU A 148 -37.06 -3.32 2.89
CA LEU A 148 -37.81 -2.09 3.06
C LEU A 148 -37.37 -1.36 4.33
N LEU A 149 -36.94 -0.11 4.19
CA LEU A 149 -36.67 0.76 5.33
C LEU A 149 -37.98 1.28 5.92
N PRO A 150 -38.04 1.67 7.21
CA PRO A 150 -39.24 2.27 7.82
C PRO A 150 -39.79 3.45 7.04
N ALA A 151 -38.91 4.29 6.48
CA ALA A 151 -39.31 5.43 5.65
C ALA A 151 -40.00 4.99 4.34
N ASP A 152 -39.63 3.83 3.80
CA ASP A 152 -40.26 3.26 2.60
C ASP A 152 -41.67 2.83 2.92
N VAL A 153 -41.89 2.15 4.04
CA VAL A 153 -43.22 1.70 4.49
C VAL A 153 -44.14 2.92 4.69
N HIS A 154 -43.69 3.98 5.34
CA HIS A 154 -44.46 5.22 5.47
C HIS A 154 -44.80 5.90 4.14
N ARG A 155 -43.89 5.83 3.16
CA ARG A 155 -44.17 6.34 1.81
C ARG A 155 -45.22 5.46 1.12
N MET A 156 -45.09 4.14 1.23
CA MET A 156 -46.04 3.18 0.69
C MET A 156 -47.46 3.42 1.27
N GLU A 157 -47.56 3.60 2.60
CA GLU A 157 -48.83 3.92 3.24
C GLU A 157 -49.48 5.20 2.65
N ARG A 158 -48.71 6.25 2.49
CA ARG A 158 -49.19 7.50 1.86
C ARG A 158 -49.58 7.29 0.39
N ALA A 159 -48.77 6.53 -0.36
CA ALA A 159 -49.06 6.27 -1.78
C ALA A 159 -50.34 5.48 -1.97
N VAL A 160 -50.57 4.46 -1.12
CA VAL A 160 -51.78 3.60 -1.17
C VAL A 160 -53.04 4.32 -0.65
N CYS A 161 -52.90 5.25 0.28
CA CYS A 161 -54.02 6.02 0.80
C CYS A 161 -54.45 7.18 -0.12
N ALA A 162 -53.71 7.49 -1.18
CA ALA A 162 -54.10 8.52 -2.13
C ALA A 162 -55.36 8.13 -2.92
N PRO A 163 -56.27 9.09 -3.25
CA PRO A 163 -57.42 8.82 -4.09
C PRO A 163 -57.02 8.20 -5.42
N ASP A 164 -57.70 7.13 -5.82
CA ASP A 164 -57.43 6.41 -7.08
C ASP A 164 -55.98 5.95 -7.27
N ALA A 165 -55.31 5.58 -6.17
CA ALA A 165 -53.87 5.20 -6.16
C ALA A 165 -53.58 4.04 -7.14
N VAL A 166 -54.44 3.05 -7.20
CA VAL A 166 -54.32 1.87 -8.04
C VAL A 166 -54.55 2.24 -9.51
N GLY A 167 -55.60 3.02 -9.82
CA GLY A 167 -55.87 3.49 -11.16
C GLY A 167 -54.73 4.31 -11.77
N GLN A 168 -54.20 5.26 -10.97
CA GLN A 168 -53.03 6.05 -11.36
C GLN A 168 -51.74 5.20 -11.49
N GLY A 169 -51.56 4.17 -10.67
CA GLY A 169 -50.48 3.20 -10.80
C GLY A 169 -50.54 2.44 -12.10
N MET A 170 -51.71 1.95 -12.45
CA MET A 170 -51.98 1.23 -13.69
C MET A 170 -51.84 2.15 -14.93
N GLU A 171 -52.19 3.43 -14.84
CA GLU A 171 -52.00 4.40 -15.92
C GLU A 171 -50.48 4.63 -16.19
N ARG A 172 -49.71 4.80 -15.14
CA ARG A 172 -48.22 4.90 -15.27
C ARG A 172 -47.61 3.63 -15.89
N LEU A 173 -48.06 2.46 -15.44
CA LEU A 173 -47.66 1.18 -16.02
C LEU A 173 -47.97 1.12 -17.51
N TYR A 174 -49.20 1.45 -17.91
CA TYR A 174 -49.65 1.44 -19.29
C TYR A 174 -48.82 2.40 -20.16
N THR A 175 -48.59 3.59 -19.66
CA THR A 175 -47.73 4.59 -20.34
C THR A 175 -46.29 4.10 -20.50
N ALA A 176 -45.75 3.42 -19.49
CA ALA A 176 -44.39 2.88 -19.53
C ALA A 176 -44.26 1.69 -20.52
N LEU A 177 -45.29 0.86 -20.63
CA LEU A 177 -45.32 -0.24 -21.62
C LEU A 177 -45.44 0.22 -23.07
N LEU A 178 -45.93 1.44 -23.30
CA LEU A 178 -45.94 2.07 -24.65
C LEU A 178 -44.57 2.62 -25.05
N MET A 179 -43.66 2.78 -24.12
CA MET A 179 -42.27 3.18 -24.41
C MET A 179 -41.44 1.96 -24.79
N PRO A 180 -40.46 2.05 -25.69
CA PRO A 180 -39.55 0.94 -26.01
C PRO A 180 -38.58 0.67 -24.84
N THR A 181 -39.10 0.11 -23.75
CA THR A 181 -38.36 -0.05 -22.47
C THR A 181 -37.71 -1.43 -22.32
N GLY A 182 -37.95 -2.37 -23.23
CA GLY A 182 -37.38 -3.71 -23.20
C GLY A 182 -37.96 -4.64 -22.10
N ASP A 183 -37.59 -5.91 -22.18
CA ASP A 183 -38.12 -7.02 -21.36
C ASP A 183 -37.92 -6.85 -19.83
N LEU A 184 -36.82 -6.20 -19.43
CA LEU A 184 -36.50 -5.96 -18.01
C LEU A 184 -37.50 -5.02 -17.33
N ALA A 185 -37.97 -4.00 -18.03
CA ALA A 185 -38.98 -3.09 -17.52
C ALA A 185 -40.31 -3.81 -17.36
N GLU A 186 -40.70 -4.64 -18.34
CA GLU A 186 -41.94 -5.45 -18.28
C GLU A 186 -41.95 -6.37 -17.05
N GLN A 187 -40.88 -7.10 -16.80
CA GLN A 187 -40.77 -7.97 -15.63
C GLN A 187 -40.77 -7.21 -14.31
N THR A 188 -40.12 -6.05 -14.23
CA THR A 188 -40.14 -5.22 -13.04
C THR A 188 -41.54 -4.70 -12.75
N PHE A 189 -42.27 -4.27 -13.77
CA PHE A 189 -43.67 -3.85 -13.65
C PHE A 189 -44.62 -4.97 -13.25
N ALA A 190 -44.40 -6.20 -13.75
CA ALA A 190 -45.18 -7.34 -13.31
C ALA A 190 -45.02 -7.64 -11.80
N ARG A 191 -43.82 -7.46 -11.27
CA ARG A 191 -43.50 -7.66 -9.85
C ARG A 191 -43.88 -6.47 -8.94
N ASP A 192 -43.93 -5.25 -9.47
CA ASP A 192 -44.26 -4.02 -8.71
C ASP A 192 -45.08 -3.04 -9.57
N PRO A 193 -46.32 -3.39 -9.91
CA PRO A 193 -47.18 -2.57 -10.78
C PRO A 193 -47.51 -1.18 -10.20
N LEU A 194 -47.44 -1.04 -8.90
CA LEU A 194 -47.73 0.20 -8.19
C LEU A 194 -46.45 0.97 -7.78
N GLN A 195 -45.29 0.49 -8.17
CA GLN A 195 -43.99 1.04 -7.80
C GLN A 195 -43.77 1.23 -6.29
N LEU A 196 -44.37 0.35 -5.49
CA LEU A 196 -44.23 0.38 -4.03
C LEU A 196 -42.81 0.00 -3.60
N PHE A 197 -42.16 -0.93 -4.34
CA PHE A 197 -40.85 -1.45 -4.07
C PHE A 197 -39.73 -0.72 -4.84
N ALA A 198 -40.08 0.36 -5.56
CA ALA A 198 -39.14 1.15 -6.35
C ALA A 198 -37.82 1.55 -5.62
N PRO A 199 -37.81 1.86 -4.30
CA PRO A 199 -36.57 2.11 -3.61
C PRO A 199 -35.61 0.93 -3.49
N VAL A 200 -36.15 -0.30 -3.49
CA VAL A 200 -35.30 -1.51 -3.51
C VAL A 200 -34.65 -1.65 -4.87
N GLY A 201 -35.43 -1.48 -5.96
CA GLY A 201 -34.92 -1.48 -7.32
C GLY A 201 -33.90 -0.38 -7.58
N ALA A 202 -34.22 0.85 -7.16
CA ALA A 202 -33.31 1.99 -7.29
C ALA A 202 -31.97 1.77 -6.52
N ALA A 203 -32.01 1.14 -5.35
CA ALA A 203 -30.82 0.82 -4.58
C ALA A 203 -29.97 -0.26 -5.23
N LEU A 204 -30.58 -1.22 -5.94
CA LEU A 204 -29.86 -2.22 -6.75
C LEU A 204 -29.14 -1.56 -7.93
N GLN A 205 -29.78 -0.62 -8.61
CA GLN A 205 -29.22 0.10 -9.74
C GLN A 205 -28.09 1.06 -9.33
N GLN A 206 -28.18 1.65 -8.16
CA GLN A 206 -27.14 2.52 -7.62
C GLN A 206 -25.86 1.79 -7.24
N GLY A 207 -25.88 0.44 -7.28
CA GLY A 207 -24.79 -0.50 -7.05
C GLY A 207 -23.60 0.10 -6.35
N GLY A 208 -23.33 -0.18 -5.14
CA GLY A 208 -22.17 0.11 -4.26
C GLY A 208 -21.25 1.31 -4.51
N ASP A 209 -21.20 1.87 -5.70
CA ASP A 209 -20.17 2.83 -6.11
C ASP A 209 -20.72 4.23 -6.46
N GLY A 210 -22.03 4.43 -6.46
CA GLY A 210 -22.65 5.74 -6.76
C GLY A 210 -22.32 6.30 -8.15
N GLN A 211 -21.77 5.49 -9.04
CA GLN A 211 -21.30 5.91 -10.36
C GLN A 211 -22.48 6.01 -11.33
N ARG A 212 -22.60 7.15 -11.95
CA ARG A 212 -23.55 7.34 -13.06
C ARG A 212 -22.88 6.88 -14.34
N PHE A 213 -23.26 5.71 -14.84
CA PHE A 213 -22.94 5.25 -16.19
C PHE A 213 -24.17 5.37 -17.08
N SER A 214 -23.97 5.55 -18.36
CA SER A 214 -25.00 5.36 -19.37
C SER A 214 -24.81 3.99 -20.03
N LEU A 215 -25.90 3.38 -20.46
CA LEU A 215 -25.84 2.15 -21.24
C LEU A 215 -26.15 2.50 -22.71
N TYR A 216 -25.37 1.95 -23.60
CA TYR A 216 -25.60 1.99 -25.02
C TYR A 216 -25.31 0.60 -25.58
N ASP A 217 -26.32 -0.01 -26.18
CA ASP A 217 -26.26 -1.39 -26.70
C ASP A 217 -25.66 -2.36 -25.68
N ASP A 218 -26.25 -2.37 -24.47
CA ASP A 218 -25.83 -3.15 -23.30
C ASP A 218 -24.40 -2.93 -22.80
N HIS A 219 -23.66 -1.96 -23.38
CA HIS A 219 -22.29 -1.62 -22.98
C HIS A 219 -22.26 -0.44 -22.03
N ILE A 220 -21.23 -0.40 -21.19
CA ILE A 220 -21.03 0.62 -20.17
C ILE A 220 -20.36 1.85 -20.82
N PHE A 221 -21.05 2.98 -20.83
CA PHE A 221 -20.54 4.25 -21.32
C PHE A 221 -20.44 5.29 -20.21
N THR A 222 -19.57 6.27 -20.39
CA THR A 222 -19.58 7.49 -19.58
C THR A 222 -20.83 8.32 -19.87
N PRO A 223 -21.27 9.20 -18.92
CA PRO A 223 -22.48 9.97 -19.08
C PRO A 223 -22.52 10.88 -20.32
N ASP A 224 -21.35 11.24 -20.87
CA ASP A 224 -21.21 12.04 -22.10
C ASP A 224 -21.33 11.21 -23.39
N GLY A 225 -21.44 9.87 -23.27
CA GLY A 225 -21.55 8.96 -24.42
C GLY A 225 -20.29 8.84 -25.30
N ARG A 226 -19.17 9.43 -24.89
CA ARG A 226 -17.94 9.49 -25.69
C ARG A 226 -16.91 8.43 -25.37
N HIS A 227 -17.08 7.75 -24.26
CA HIS A 227 -16.14 6.73 -23.80
C HIS A 227 -16.89 5.45 -23.45
N ALA A 228 -16.46 4.33 -24.01
CA ALA A 228 -16.90 3.01 -23.56
C ALA A 228 -15.90 2.46 -22.52
N LEU A 229 -16.40 1.67 -21.56
CA LEU A 229 -15.64 1.18 -20.43
C LEU A 229 -15.69 -0.33 -20.34
N VAL A 230 -14.53 -0.95 -20.16
CA VAL A 230 -14.41 -2.36 -19.75
C VAL A 230 -13.78 -2.41 -18.36
N LEU A 231 -14.42 -3.12 -17.44
CA LEU A 231 -13.89 -3.31 -16.10
C LEU A 231 -13.27 -4.70 -15.99
N VAL A 232 -11.97 -4.75 -15.71
CA VAL A 232 -11.21 -5.99 -15.54
C VAL A 232 -10.83 -6.12 -14.07
N GLU A 233 -11.33 -7.17 -13.40
CA GLU A 233 -10.92 -7.51 -12.03
C GLU A 233 -9.69 -8.41 -12.07
N SER A 234 -8.66 -8.06 -11.32
CA SER A 234 -7.47 -8.91 -11.17
C SER A 234 -7.79 -10.12 -10.29
N ALA A 235 -7.35 -11.31 -10.70
CA ALA A 235 -7.37 -12.49 -9.84
C ALA A 235 -6.28 -12.47 -8.76
N ALA A 236 -5.35 -11.52 -8.84
CA ALA A 236 -4.25 -11.36 -7.92
C ALA A 236 -4.54 -10.23 -6.92
N GLY A 237 -4.18 -10.44 -5.64
CA GLY A 237 -4.25 -9.38 -4.63
C GLY A 237 -3.26 -8.24 -4.93
N ARG A 238 -3.42 -7.12 -4.23
CA ARG A 238 -2.57 -5.91 -4.40
C ARG A 238 -1.07 -6.18 -4.24
N SER A 239 -0.71 -7.10 -3.38
CA SER A 239 0.69 -7.46 -3.09
C SER A 239 1.33 -8.34 -4.18
N GLU A 240 0.54 -8.94 -5.08
CA GLU A 240 1.03 -9.80 -6.15
C GLU A 240 1.40 -9.01 -7.42
N THR A 241 2.34 -8.08 -7.29
CA THR A 241 2.76 -7.17 -8.37
C THR A 241 3.18 -7.92 -9.65
N GLY A 242 3.78 -9.09 -9.51
CA GLY A 242 4.22 -9.90 -10.66
C GLY A 242 3.06 -10.46 -11.49
N ARG A 243 1.96 -10.91 -10.86
CA ARG A 243 0.75 -11.37 -11.57
C ARG A 243 0.02 -10.18 -12.19
N ASN A 244 -0.13 -9.10 -11.43
CA ASN A 244 -0.73 -7.85 -11.92
C ASN A 244 0.05 -7.26 -13.10
N ALA A 245 1.39 -7.34 -13.10
CA ALA A 245 2.22 -6.89 -14.22
C ALA A 245 1.96 -7.68 -15.51
N ARG A 246 1.72 -9.00 -15.39
CA ARG A 246 1.35 -9.85 -16.53
C ARG A 246 -0.03 -9.50 -17.06
N LEU A 247 -1.02 -9.28 -16.15
CA LEU A 247 -2.36 -8.86 -16.55
C LEU A 247 -2.33 -7.50 -17.26
N VAL A 248 -1.63 -6.51 -16.71
CA VAL A 248 -1.48 -5.17 -17.31
C VAL A 248 -0.82 -5.26 -18.69
N ALA A 249 0.22 -6.09 -18.84
CA ALA A 249 0.87 -6.30 -20.14
C ALA A 249 -0.05 -7.00 -21.15
N LEU A 250 -0.87 -7.94 -20.70
CA LEU A 250 -1.86 -8.63 -21.53
C LEU A 250 -2.94 -7.66 -22.01
N ILE A 251 -3.44 -6.79 -21.13
CA ILE A 251 -4.38 -5.72 -21.48
C ILE A 251 -3.76 -4.76 -22.48
N ASP A 252 -2.52 -4.30 -22.28
CA ASP A 252 -1.81 -3.42 -23.20
C ASP A 252 -1.65 -4.05 -24.59
N ALA A 253 -1.24 -5.33 -24.65
CA ALA A 253 -1.06 -6.05 -25.91
C ALA A 253 -2.40 -6.24 -26.66
N THR A 254 -3.47 -6.55 -25.91
CA THR A 254 -4.82 -6.70 -26.49
C THR A 254 -5.37 -5.36 -26.99
N ALA A 255 -5.15 -4.29 -26.24
CA ALA A 255 -5.53 -2.93 -26.63
C ALA A 255 -4.84 -2.49 -27.92
N ALA A 256 -3.51 -2.68 -28.01
CA ALA A 256 -2.75 -2.36 -29.22
C ALA A 256 -3.22 -3.15 -30.44
N ALA A 257 -3.59 -4.42 -30.28
CA ALA A 257 -4.11 -5.25 -31.35
C ALA A 257 -5.48 -4.76 -31.85
N VAL A 258 -6.35 -4.30 -30.93
CA VAL A 258 -7.67 -3.73 -31.30
C VAL A 258 -7.51 -2.37 -31.98
N GLU A 259 -6.62 -1.51 -31.49
CA GLU A 259 -6.31 -0.23 -32.14
C GLU A 259 -5.77 -0.41 -33.55
N ALA A 260 -4.84 -1.35 -33.74
CA ALA A 260 -4.27 -1.65 -35.07
C ALA A 260 -5.35 -2.16 -36.07
N GLN A 261 -6.26 -3.03 -35.57
CA GLN A 261 -7.37 -3.52 -36.40
C GLN A 261 -8.33 -2.39 -36.83
N ALA A 262 -8.69 -1.49 -35.91
CA ALA A 262 -9.57 -0.38 -36.18
C ALA A 262 -8.95 0.60 -37.21
N GLN A 263 -7.64 0.82 -37.14
CA GLN A 263 -6.90 1.64 -38.13
C GLN A 263 -6.84 0.98 -39.51
N GLY A 264 -6.67 -0.35 -39.58
CA GLY A 264 -6.63 -1.11 -40.83
C GLY A 264 -7.97 -1.12 -41.57
N THR A 265 -9.09 -1.20 -40.87
CA THR A 265 -10.45 -1.16 -41.43
C THR A 265 -10.84 0.24 -41.87
N SER A 266 -10.35 1.30 -41.21
CA SER A 266 -10.65 2.70 -41.57
C SER A 266 -9.97 3.14 -42.87
N SER A 267 -8.82 2.57 -43.23
CA SER A 267 -8.08 2.90 -44.47
C SER A 267 -8.76 2.37 -45.72
N ALA A 268 -9.65 1.39 -45.64
CA ALA A 268 -10.28 0.76 -46.80
C ALA A 268 -11.58 1.45 -47.28
N ASN A 269 -12.28 2.24 -46.45
CA ASN A 269 -13.65 2.72 -46.73
C ASN A 269 -13.93 4.20 -46.41
N ALA A 270 -12.95 5.04 -46.06
CA ALA A 270 -13.21 6.43 -45.66
C ALA A 270 -12.91 7.44 -46.77
N PRO A 271 -13.83 8.39 -47.06
CA PRO A 271 -13.48 9.59 -47.81
C PRO A 271 -12.47 10.43 -47.04
N HIS A 272 -11.48 10.97 -47.74
CA HIS A 272 -10.38 11.76 -47.23
C HIS A 272 -10.80 12.78 -46.16
N GLY A 273 -10.38 12.63 -44.91
CA GLY A 273 -10.42 13.73 -43.94
C GLY A 273 -10.67 13.42 -42.47
N ALA A 274 -11.17 12.25 -42.09
CA ALA A 274 -11.41 11.94 -40.67
C ALA A 274 -10.78 10.58 -40.32
N GLY A 275 -9.51 10.57 -40.08
CA GLY A 275 -8.81 9.41 -39.50
C GLY A 275 -9.37 9.14 -38.12
N MET A 276 -10.22 8.11 -37.99
CA MET A 276 -10.77 7.63 -36.75
C MET A 276 -9.62 7.05 -35.91
N GLN A 277 -9.18 7.77 -34.87
CA GLN A 277 -8.14 7.32 -33.95
C GLN A 277 -8.80 6.71 -32.71
N LEU A 278 -9.17 5.43 -32.80
CA LEU A 278 -9.50 4.67 -31.58
C LEU A 278 -8.29 4.70 -30.64
N LYS A 279 -8.50 5.14 -29.40
CA LYS A 279 -7.52 5.09 -28.31
C LYS A 279 -8.07 4.25 -27.19
N VAL A 280 -7.28 3.26 -26.77
CA VAL A 280 -7.58 2.38 -25.65
C VAL A 280 -6.57 2.63 -24.54
N ARG A 281 -7.03 3.12 -23.41
CA ARG A 281 -6.18 3.45 -22.25
C ARG A 281 -6.67 2.70 -21.02
N GLN A 282 -5.76 2.35 -20.11
CA GLN A 282 -6.13 1.65 -18.90
C GLN A 282 -5.73 2.44 -17.66
N ILE A 283 -6.58 2.36 -16.63
CA ILE A 283 -6.33 2.94 -15.31
C ILE A 283 -6.95 2.09 -14.22
N GLY A 284 -6.27 1.99 -13.09
CA GLY A 284 -6.75 1.26 -11.92
C GLY A 284 -5.65 1.13 -10.89
N ALA A 285 -6.00 0.73 -9.68
CA ALA A 285 -5.01 0.54 -8.64
C ALA A 285 -3.92 -0.49 -9.03
N PRO A 286 -4.24 -1.64 -9.68
CA PRO A 286 -3.22 -2.58 -10.15
C PRO A 286 -2.29 -1.98 -11.20
N THR A 287 -2.82 -1.19 -12.14
CA THR A 287 -2.01 -0.53 -13.19
C THR A 287 -1.05 0.51 -12.60
N ILE A 288 -1.54 1.31 -11.64
CA ILE A 288 -0.70 2.29 -10.92
C ILE A 288 0.37 1.59 -10.10
N ALA A 289 0.00 0.52 -9.37
CA ALA A 289 0.93 -0.25 -8.56
C ALA A 289 2.05 -0.88 -9.42
N VAL A 290 1.71 -1.46 -10.58
CA VAL A 290 2.69 -2.01 -11.53
C VAL A 290 3.61 -0.93 -12.09
N THR A 291 3.07 0.23 -12.45
CA THR A 291 3.87 1.37 -12.96
C THR A 291 4.84 1.85 -11.90
N ASN A 292 4.36 2.01 -10.67
CA ASN A 292 5.15 2.43 -9.52
C ASN A 292 6.26 1.41 -9.20
N ALA A 293 5.92 0.12 -9.14
CA ALA A 293 6.87 -0.95 -8.90
C ALA A 293 7.99 -1.02 -9.98
N ARG A 294 7.62 -0.84 -11.26
CA ARG A 294 8.62 -0.75 -12.35
C ARG A 294 9.55 0.45 -12.17
N GLN A 295 9.00 1.61 -11.79
CA GLN A 295 9.79 2.81 -11.54
C GLN A 295 10.75 2.59 -10.35
N ILE A 296 10.24 2.10 -9.23
CA ILE A 296 11.05 1.79 -8.03
C ILE A 296 12.19 0.83 -8.36
N LYS A 297 11.91 -0.23 -9.12
CA LYS A 297 12.94 -1.18 -9.56
C LYS A 297 14.02 -0.51 -10.40
N THR A 298 13.62 0.33 -11.34
CA THR A 298 14.55 1.07 -12.21
C THR A 298 15.39 2.03 -11.39
N ASP A 299 14.78 2.82 -10.51
CA ASP A 299 15.47 3.78 -9.65
C ASP A 299 16.43 3.08 -8.67
N SER A 300 16.00 1.94 -8.10
CA SER A 300 16.87 1.12 -7.23
C SER A 300 18.08 0.58 -7.97
N LEU A 301 17.91 0.08 -9.21
CA LEU A 301 19.02 -0.40 -10.02
C LEU A 301 19.98 0.74 -10.39
N TRP A 302 19.47 1.92 -10.74
CA TRP A 302 20.29 3.10 -10.99
C TRP A 302 21.04 3.55 -9.75
N ALA A 303 20.40 3.58 -8.59
CA ALA A 303 21.02 3.94 -7.32
C ALA A 303 22.13 2.96 -6.93
N ILE A 304 21.88 1.65 -7.05
CA ILE A 304 22.89 0.62 -6.81
C ILE A 304 24.04 0.75 -7.80
N GLY A 305 23.76 0.90 -9.10
CA GLY A 305 24.78 1.06 -10.14
C GLY A 305 25.66 2.29 -9.89
N LEU A 306 25.06 3.44 -9.60
CA LEU A 306 25.78 4.67 -9.27
C LEU A 306 26.64 4.51 -8.01
N ALA A 307 26.09 3.89 -6.95
CA ALA A 307 26.83 3.62 -5.73
C ALA A 307 28.06 2.75 -6.00
N VAL A 308 27.91 1.67 -6.79
CA VAL A 308 29.05 0.80 -7.16
C VAL A 308 30.10 1.57 -7.95
N VAL A 309 29.69 2.39 -8.93
CA VAL A 309 30.63 3.21 -9.72
C VAL A 309 31.39 4.20 -8.83
N LEU A 310 30.70 4.91 -7.94
CA LEU A 310 31.34 5.85 -7.00
C LEU A 310 32.28 5.14 -6.03
N ILE A 311 31.90 3.97 -5.53
CA ILE A 311 32.73 3.14 -4.66
C ILE A 311 34.00 2.69 -5.38
N VAL A 312 33.86 2.16 -6.60
CA VAL A 312 35.02 1.71 -7.39
C VAL A 312 35.93 2.88 -7.72
N ALA A 313 35.39 4.03 -8.12
CA ALA A 313 36.15 5.24 -8.37
C ALA A 313 36.91 5.71 -7.12
N PHE A 314 36.25 5.74 -5.96
CA PHE A 314 36.88 6.08 -4.69
C PHE A 314 38.01 5.08 -4.34
N LEU A 315 37.75 3.78 -4.44
CA LEU A 315 38.76 2.76 -4.18
C LEU A 315 39.96 2.84 -5.16
N ALA A 316 39.73 3.20 -6.43
CA ALA A 316 40.78 3.39 -7.42
C ALA A 316 41.71 4.57 -7.09
N VAL A 317 41.16 5.62 -6.48
CA VAL A 317 41.96 6.78 -5.97
C VAL A 317 42.79 6.39 -4.74
N VAL A 318 42.21 5.61 -3.81
CA VAL A 318 42.86 5.28 -2.53
C VAL A 318 43.79 4.08 -2.64
N LEU A 319 43.43 3.08 -3.44
CA LEU A 319 44.18 1.83 -3.56
C LEU A 319 44.88 1.72 -4.95
N PRO A 320 46.25 1.66 -4.99
CA PRO A 320 46.99 1.63 -6.26
C PRO A 320 46.85 0.30 -7.00
N ASN A 321 46.43 -0.78 -6.36
CA ASN A 321 46.40 -2.12 -6.92
C ASN A 321 44.97 -2.59 -7.14
N VAL A 322 44.59 -2.89 -8.39
CA VAL A 322 43.28 -3.45 -8.77
C VAL A 322 42.91 -4.69 -7.96
N ARG A 323 43.91 -5.57 -7.68
CA ARG A 323 43.70 -6.75 -6.84
C ARG A 323 43.12 -6.41 -5.46
N ASN A 324 43.63 -5.35 -4.82
CA ASN A 324 43.13 -4.94 -3.51
C ASN A 324 41.70 -4.35 -3.60
N ILE A 325 41.37 -3.66 -4.70
CA ILE A 325 40.02 -3.21 -5.00
C ILE A 325 39.07 -4.40 -5.11
N CYS A 326 39.46 -5.42 -5.92
CA CYS A 326 38.66 -6.65 -6.08
C CYS A 326 38.47 -7.39 -4.73
N LEU A 327 39.50 -7.45 -3.88
CA LEU A 327 39.42 -8.08 -2.57
C LEU A 327 38.48 -7.33 -1.62
N VAL A 328 38.51 -6.01 -1.63
CA VAL A 328 37.57 -5.16 -0.85
C VAL A 328 36.12 -5.41 -1.30
N LEU A 329 35.89 -5.37 -2.61
CA LEU A 329 34.56 -5.61 -3.18
C LEU A 329 34.08 -7.05 -2.89
N LEU A 330 34.90 -8.05 -3.03
CA LEU A 330 34.59 -9.46 -2.72
C LEU A 330 34.21 -9.62 -1.25
N THR A 331 34.97 -8.98 -0.34
CA THR A 331 34.69 -9.05 1.10
C THR A 331 33.32 -8.49 1.45
N VAL A 332 32.98 -7.33 0.90
CA VAL A 332 31.68 -6.70 1.10
C VAL A 332 30.57 -7.49 0.41
N GLY A 333 30.84 -8.03 -0.79
CA GLY A 333 29.91 -8.88 -1.51
C GLY A 333 29.52 -10.15 -0.74
N LEU A 334 30.48 -10.78 -0.05
CA LEU A 334 30.21 -11.94 0.82
C LEU A 334 29.35 -11.55 2.05
N GLY A 335 29.62 -10.38 2.64
CA GLY A 335 28.79 -9.83 3.70
C GLY A 335 27.35 -9.54 3.23
N TRP A 336 27.22 -8.99 2.01
CA TRP A 336 25.92 -8.70 1.39
C TRP A 336 25.13 -10.00 1.12
N LEU A 337 25.78 -11.03 0.59
CA LEU A 337 25.16 -12.34 0.38
C LEU A 337 24.70 -12.96 1.70
N LEU A 338 25.48 -12.83 2.77
CA LEU A 338 25.06 -13.30 4.09
C LEU A 338 23.82 -12.54 4.59
N GLY A 339 23.81 -11.21 4.46
CA GLY A 339 22.66 -10.40 4.80
C GLY A 339 21.39 -10.83 4.08
N LEU A 340 21.49 -11.04 2.76
CA LEU A 340 20.37 -11.48 1.93
C LEU A 340 19.94 -12.91 2.25
N ALA A 341 20.86 -13.85 2.44
CA ALA A 341 20.55 -15.23 2.80
C ALA A 341 19.79 -15.31 4.14
N VAL A 342 20.27 -14.59 5.16
CA VAL A 342 19.58 -14.54 6.47
C VAL A 342 18.21 -13.89 6.33
N LEU A 343 18.11 -12.77 5.63
CA LEU A 343 16.81 -12.11 5.44
C LEU A 343 15.81 -13.02 4.72
N SER A 344 16.24 -13.74 3.67
CA SER A 344 15.40 -14.68 2.90
C SER A 344 14.94 -15.89 3.71
N THR A 345 15.71 -16.32 4.72
CA THR A 345 15.30 -17.42 5.61
C THR A 345 14.35 -16.98 6.70
N VAL A 346 14.44 -15.71 7.14
CA VAL A 346 13.60 -15.14 8.20
C VAL A 346 12.28 -14.60 7.64
N ARG A 347 12.28 -14.14 6.37
CA ARG A 347 11.15 -13.51 5.70
C ARG A 347 10.67 -14.32 4.51
N THR A 348 9.36 -14.42 4.36
CA THR A 348 8.73 -15.07 3.20
C THR A 348 8.88 -14.24 1.91
N SER A 349 9.05 -12.93 2.04
CA SER A 349 9.28 -12.01 0.91
C SER A 349 10.19 -10.87 1.32
N VAL A 350 11.03 -10.40 0.39
CA VAL A 350 12.03 -9.33 0.58
C VAL A 350 11.65 -8.14 -0.29
N SER A 351 11.58 -6.94 0.29
CA SER A 351 11.28 -5.72 -0.45
C SER A 351 12.49 -5.27 -1.29
N VAL A 352 12.27 -5.03 -2.60
CA VAL A 352 13.31 -4.48 -3.50
C VAL A 352 13.74 -3.08 -3.06
N ILE A 353 12.83 -2.30 -2.47
CA ILE A 353 13.12 -0.96 -1.94
C ILE A 353 14.15 -1.05 -0.80
N VAL A 354 13.99 -2.03 0.10
CA VAL A 354 14.94 -2.28 1.19
C VAL A 354 16.34 -2.57 0.65
N LEU A 355 16.43 -3.36 -0.43
CA LEU A 355 17.71 -3.63 -1.08
C LEU A 355 18.32 -2.38 -1.73
N GLY A 356 17.50 -1.54 -2.34
CA GLY A 356 17.94 -0.24 -2.88
C GLY A 356 18.54 0.67 -1.80
N ILE A 357 17.82 0.86 -0.68
CA ILE A 357 18.28 1.67 0.46
C ILE A 357 19.51 1.03 1.14
N SER A 358 19.61 -0.28 1.14
CA SER A 358 20.73 -1.01 1.74
C SER A 358 22.09 -0.72 1.07
N SER A 359 22.11 -0.09 -0.11
CA SER A 359 23.34 0.40 -0.75
C SER A 359 24.13 1.35 0.15
N VAL A 360 23.44 2.09 1.04
CA VAL A 360 24.07 2.91 2.08
C VAL A 360 24.85 2.05 3.07
N ALA A 361 24.27 0.93 3.53
CA ALA A 361 24.96 0.00 4.44
C ALA A 361 26.18 -0.65 3.78
N VAL A 362 26.14 -0.90 2.47
CA VAL A 362 27.29 -1.35 1.67
C VAL A 362 28.40 -0.30 1.69
N GLY A 363 28.06 0.98 1.53
CA GLY A 363 29.02 2.10 1.65
C GLY A 363 29.71 2.16 3.01
N ILE A 364 28.99 1.86 4.09
CA ILE A 364 29.56 1.76 5.45
C ILE A 364 30.45 0.53 5.59
N ALA A 365 30.04 -0.60 5.05
CA ALA A 365 30.75 -1.88 5.15
C ALA A 365 32.14 -1.84 4.50
N ILE A 366 32.32 -1.07 3.43
CA ILE A 366 33.60 -0.90 2.72
C ILE A 366 34.71 -0.35 3.63
N ASN A 367 34.38 0.41 4.65
CA ASN A 367 35.36 0.97 5.57
C ASN A 367 36.18 -0.13 6.26
N TYR A 368 35.60 -1.29 6.59
CA TYR A 368 36.32 -2.37 7.30
C TYR A 368 37.46 -2.98 6.48
N PRO A 369 37.22 -3.51 5.26
CA PRO A 369 38.32 -4.05 4.44
C PRO A 369 39.26 -2.96 3.95
N LEU A 370 38.78 -1.72 3.72
CA LEU A 370 39.61 -0.57 3.32
C LEU A 370 40.64 -0.22 4.42
N HIS A 371 40.20 -0.09 5.67
CA HIS A 371 41.09 0.15 6.80
C HIS A 371 42.10 -0.99 6.97
N PHE A 372 41.67 -2.25 6.84
CA PHE A 372 42.53 -3.39 6.94
C PHE A 372 43.65 -3.37 5.88
N VAL A 373 43.32 -3.11 4.61
CA VAL A 373 44.26 -3.08 3.47
C VAL A 373 45.17 -1.84 3.55
N ALA A 374 44.61 -0.66 3.95
CA ALA A 374 45.40 0.57 4.07
C ALA A 374 46.43 0.48 5.21
N HIS A 375 46.02 -0.02 6.38
CA HIS A 375 46.87 -0.13 7.55
C HIS A 375 47.99 -1.20 7.35
N LEU A 376 47.70 -2.25 6.57
CA LEU A 376 48.68 -3.30 6.28
C LEU A 376 49.97 -2.73 5.64
N ARG A 377 49.91 -1.61 4.92
CA ARG A 377 51.07 -0.93 4.35
C ARG A 377 51.98 -0.35 5.43
N HIS A 378 51.44 0.04 6.60
CA HIS A 378 52.20 0.57 7.72
C HIS A 378 52.63 -0.55 8.68
N ALA A 379 51.79 -1.57 8.88
CA ALA A 379 52.08 -2.66 9.77
C ALA A 379 53.20 -3.59 9.25
N GLY A 380 53.32 -3.73 7.92
CA GLY A 380 54.34 -4.56 7.28
C GLY A 380 54.16 -6.07 7.48
N ASP A 381 53.29 -6.50 8.38
CA ASP A 381 52.97 -7.90 8.68
C ASP A 381 51.49 -8.09 8.98
N VAL A 382 50.88 -9.16 8.50
CA VAL A 382 49.47 -9.49 8.67
C VAL A 382 49.12 -9.74 10.14
N ARG A 383 49.97 -10.41 10.89
CA ARG A 383 49.73 -10.71 12.32
C ARG A 383 49.71 -9.40 13.17
N ARG A 384 50.66 -8.50 12.85
CA ARG A 384 50.71 -7.20 13.48
C ARG A 384 49.47 -6.38 13.13
N ASN A 385 49.08 -6.37 11.85
CA ASN A 385 47.87 -5.69 11.37
C ASN A 385 46.60 -6.18 12.07
N LEU A 386 46.43 -7.52 12.20
CA LEU A 386 45.31 -8.10 12.95
C LEU A 386 45.31 -7.69 14.43
N ARG A 387 46.51 -7.68 15.06
CA ARG A 387 46.63 -7.30 16.47
C ARG A 387 46.27 -5.86 16.73
N GLU A 388 46.65 -4.96 15.82
CA GLU A 388 46.41 -3.53 15.98
C GLU A 388 44.98 -3.13 15.58
N LEU A 389 44.36 -3.76 14.57
CA LEU A 389 43.05 -3.37 14.02
C LEU A 389 41.86 -4.16 14.55
N ALA A 390 42.04 -5.39 15.06
CA ALA A 390 40.89 -6.21 15.44
C ALA A 390 39.97 -5.51 16.47
N SER A 391 40.55 -4.89 17.51
CA SER A 391 39.80 -4.19 18.55
C SER A 391 39.09 -2.92 18.03
N PRO A 392 39.75 -1.98 17.33
CA PRO A 392 39.09 -0.83 16.75
C PRO A 392 37.97 -1.15 15.77
N LEU A 393 38.18 -2.14 14.88
CA LEU A 393 37.17 -2.55 13.91
C LEU A 393 35.96 -3.20 14.58
N LEU A 394 36.16 -4.03 15.59
CA LEU A 394 35.08 -4.63 16.38
C LEU A 394 34.26 -3.57 17.14
N ILE A 395 34.94 -2.61 17.78
CA ILE A 395 34.29 -1.53 18.52
C ILE A 395 33.44 -0.70 17.57
N GLY A 396 34.01 -0.30 16.42
CA GLY A 396 33.26 0.48 15.40
C GLY A 396 32.10 -0.30 14.79
N ASN A 397 32.27 -1.63 14.59
CA ASN A 397 31.19 -2.47 14.07
C ASN A 397 30.04 -2.62 15.06
N VAL A 398 30.31 -2.88 16.34
CA VAL A 398 29.26 -3.07 17.37
C VAL A 398 28.37 -1.83 17.50
N THR A 399 28.94 -0.62 17.43
CA THR A 399 28.14 0.61 17.48
C THR A 399 27.20 0.72 16.26
N THR A 400 27.72 0.42 15.07
CA THR A 400 26.95 0.53 13.83
C THR A 400 25.89 -0.58 13.72
N VAL A 401 26.26 -1.82 14.06
CA VAL A 401 25.33 -2.96 14.15
C VAL A 401 24.24 -2.69 15.19
N GLY A 402 24.60 -2.14 16.34
CA GLY A 402 23.62 -1.76 17.38
C GLY A 402 22.61 -0.73 16.89
N ALA A 403 23.07 0.28 16.12
CA ALA A 403 22.18 1.26 15.52
C ALA A 403 21.22 0.64 14.50
N PHE A 404 21.68 -0.26 13.62
CA PHE A 404 20.78 -0.96 12.69
C PHE A 404 19.87 -1.98 13.40
N ALA A 405 20.38 -2.67 14.41
CA ALA A 405 19.56 -3.61 15.20
C ALA A 405 18.43 -2.91 15.96
N ALA A 406 18.59 -1.63 16.32
CA ALA A 406 17.53 -0.83 16.93
C ALA A 406 16.33 -0.58 15.97
N LEU A 407 16.46 -0.83 14.66
CA LEU A 407 15.36 -0.80 13.71
C LEU A 407 14.48 -2.08 13.78
N VAL A 408 15.01 -3.20 14.30
CA VAL A 408 14.31 -4.51 14.29
C VAL A 408 12.99 -4.52 15.09
N PRO A 409 12.84 -3.84 16.23
CA PRO A 409 11.59 -3.81 16.98
C PRO A 409 10.53 -2.85 16.44
N LEU A 410 10.77 -2.14 15.33
CA LEU A 410 9.83 -1.18 14.77
C LEU A 410 8.61 -1.83 14.13
N HIS A 411 7.54 -1.07 14.03
CA HIS A 411 6.28 -1.51 13.43
C HIS A 411 6.33 -1.56 11.89
N ALA A 412 7.12 -0.68 11.27
CA ALA A 412 7.30 -0.66 9.81
C ALA A 412 8.15 -1.85 9.34
N SER A 413 7.55 -2.75 8.55
CA SER A 413 8.20 -4.00 8.10
C SER A 413 9.48 -3.74 7.29
N ALA A 414 9.48 -2.74 6.41
CA ALA A 414 10.65 -2.38 5.61
C ALA A 414 11.82 -1.87 6.45
N LEU A 415 11.57 -1.05 7.49
CA LEU A 415 12.63 -0.56 8.38
C LEU A 415 13.23 -1.70 9.21
N ARG A 416 12.39 -2.62 9.68
CA ARG A 416 12.81 -3.82 10.41
C ARG A 416 13.69 -4.73 9.56
N ASP A 417 13.30 -4.94 8.29
CA ASP A 417 14.05 -5.77 7.34
C ASP A 417 15.37 -5.10 6.95
N LEU A 418 15.38 -3.77 6.75
CA LEU A 418 16.59 -2.98 6.54
C LEU A 418 17.55 -3.11 7.72
N GLY A 419 17.05 -2.98 8.95
CA GLY A 419 17.84 -3.12 10.18
C GLY A 419 18.50 -4.48 10.30
N LEU A 420 17.72 -5.55 10.10
CA LEU A 420 18.23 -6.92 10.13
C LEU A 420 19.28 -7.16 9.03
N PHE A 421 18.95 -6.79 7.80
CA PHE A 421 19.85 -6.94 6.65
C PHE A 421 21.18 -6.22 6.88
N ALA A 422 21.15 -4.93 7.23
CA ALA A 422 22.34 -4.12 7.43
C ALA A 422 23.18 -4.61 8.62
N ALA A 423 22.55 -5.00 9.73
CA ALA A 423 23.27 -5.56 10.86
C ALA A 423 24.03 -6.85 10.49
N VAL A 424 23.35 -7.78 9.80
CA VAL A 424 23.97 -9.05 9.36
C VAL A 424 25.04 -8.82 8.29
N LEU A 425 24.81 -7.92 7.33
CA LEU A 425 25.80 -7.51 6.32
C LEU A 425 27.09 -7.01 6.99
N LEU A 426 26.99 -6.12 7.97
CA LEU A 426 28.15 -5.55 8.66
C LEU A 426 28.90 -6.57 9.50
N VAL A 427 28.17 -7.44 10.24
CA VAL A 427 28.78 -8.54 11.01
C VAL A 427 29.48 -9.51 10.03
N GLY A 428 28.83 -9.88 8.94
CA GLY A 428 29.38 -10.77 7.93
C GLY A 428 30.64 -10.19 7.27
N THR A 429 30.57 -8.92 6.87
CA THR A 429 31.73 -8.23 6.28
C THR A 429 32.92 -8.20 7.25
N LEU A 430 32.69 -7.85 8.52
CA LEU A 430 33.75 -7.86 9.53
C LEU A 430 34.33 -9.26 9.76
N ALA A 431 33.47 -10.29 9.83
CA ALA A 431 33.94 -11.67 9.95
C ALA A 431 34.86 -12.08 8.77
N VAL A 432 34.47 -11.73 7.54
CA VAL A 432 35.30 -11.98 6.36
C VAL A 432 36.62 -11.19 6.41
N VAL A 433 36.58 -9.91 6.88
CA VAL A 433 37.78 -9.07 7.04
C VAL A 433 38.75 -9.64 8.04
N LEU A 434 38.26 -10.19 9.16
CA LEU A 434 39.14 -10.69 10.23
C LEU A 434 39.60 -12.15 9.98
N VAL A 435 38.81 -12.95 9.27
CA VAL A 435 39.05 -14.38 9.11
C VAL A 435 39.64 -14.74 7.73
N LEU A 436 39.05 -14.22 6.64
CA LEU A 436 39.40 -14.62 5.28
C LEU A 436 40.35 -13.64 4.58
N LEU A 437 40.12 -12.34 4.67
CA LEU A 437 40.92 -11.32 4.00
C LEU A 437 42.40 -11.37 4.33
N PRO A 438 42.85 -11.69 5.58
CA PRO A 438 44.26 -11.83 5.93
C PRO A 438 45.03 -12.86 5.11
N HIS A 439 44.35 -13.88 4.57
CA HIS A 439 44.94 -14.92 3.76
C HIS A 439 45.08 -14.56 2.28
N TRP A 440 44.35 -13.54 1.83
CA TRP A 440 44.30 -13.16 0.41
C TRP A 440 45.13 -11.91 0.08
N VAL A 441 45.38 -11.06 1.09
CA VAL A 441 46.14 -9.81 0.90
C VAL A 441 47.64 -10.13 0.87
N LYS A 442 48.35 -9.57 -0.13
CA LYS A 442 49.83 -9.61 -0.16
C LYS A 442 50.39 -8.42 0.61
N VAL A 443 51.36 -8.68 1.46
CA VAL A 443 52.12 -7.63 2.15
C VAL A 443 52.86 -6.79 1.11
N PRO A 444 52.68 -5.48 1.04
CA PRO A 444 53.45 -4.63 0.13
C PRO A 444 54.92 -4.63 0.55
N ALA A 445 55.82 -4.69 -0.42
CA ALA A 445 57.23 -4.49 -0.12
C ALA A 445 57.45 -3.06 0.47
N PRO A 446 58.26 -2.90 1.51
CA PRO A 446 58.54 -1.61 2.12
C PRO A 446 59.08 -0.64 1.07
N ARG A 447 58.40 0.45 0.78
CA ARG A 447 58.95 1.53 -0.05
C ARG A 447 59.94 2.32 0.79
N ALA A 448 61.20 2.34 0.35
CA ALA A 448 62.28 3.08 1.01
C ALA A 448 62.00 4.59 1.18
N VAL A 449 61.03 5.15 0.45
CA VAL A 449 60.66 6.57 0.50
C VAL A 449 59.83 6.95 1.72
N GLU A 450 59.07 5.98 2.34
CA GLU A 450 58.28 6.28 3.53
C GLU A 450 59.08 6.27 4.83
N ALA A 451 60.18 5.53 4.87
CA ALA A 451 61.12 5.53 6.01
C ALA A 451 61.78 6.89 6.20
N GLN A 452 62.11 7.62 5.12
CA GLN A 452 62.70 8.96 5.18
C GLN A 452 61.69 10.08 5.55
N ARG A 453 60.39 9.90 5.32
CA ARG A 453 59.36 10.85 5.74
C ARG A 453 58.97 10.73 7.22
N ALA A 454 59.15 9.58 7.84
CA ALA A 454 58.82 9.35 9.25
C ALA A 454 59.82 10.04 10.21
N GLU A 455 60.99 10.40 9.76
CA GLU A 455 62.06 11.05 10.58
C GLU A 455 62.10 12.57 10.47
N ALA A 456 61.29 13.19 9.62
CA ALA A 456 61.27 14.67 9.53
C ALA A 456 60.43 15.22 10.72
N PRO A 457 61.07 15.96 11.65
CA PRO A 457 60.31 16.59 12.73
C PRO A 457 59.33 17.61 12.14
N MET A 458 58.04 17.35 12.32
CA MET A 458 56.97 18.28 11.95
C MET A 458 57.08 19.52 12.82
N ALA A 459 57.76 20.54 12.32
CA ALA A 459 57.76 21.86 12.95
C ALA A 459 56.34 22.39 13.01
N PRO A 460 55.87 22.85 14.16
CA PRO A 460 54.49 23.35 14.30
C PRO A 460 54.30 24.59 13.44
N ARG A 461 53.54 24.46 12.34
CA ARG A 461 53.16 25.59 11.49
C ARG A 461 52.20 26.49 12.27
N ARG A 462 52.69 27.61 12.81
CA ARG A 462 51.89 28.64 13.52
C ARG A 462 50.75 29.23 12.69
N ARG A 463 50.68 28.97 11.40
CA ARG A 463 49.59 29.40 10.51
C ARG A 463 48.27 28.61 10.70
N THR A 464 48.28 27.47 11.39
CA THR A 464 47.13 26.57 11.49
C THR A 464 46.07 26.99 12.50
N ALA A 465 46.44 27.67 13.61
CA ALA A 465 45.48 28.01 14.68
C ALA A 465 44.36 28.96 14.21
N ARG A 466 44.70 29.97 13.38
CA ARG A 466 43.72 30.93 12.87
C ARG A 466 42.76 30.32 11.86
N HIS A 467 43.26 29.42 11.03
CA HIS A 467 42.40 28.66 10.10
C HIS A 467 41.47 27.67 10.83
N TRP A 468 41.95 27.00 11.86
CA TRP A 468 41.14 26.14 12.68
C TRP A 468 40.03 26.88 13.42
N ALA A 469 40.33 28.03 14.00
CA ALA A 469 39.32 28.88 14.65
C ALA A 469 38.24 29.34 13.66
N LEU A 470 38.65 29.72 12.43
CA LEU A 470 37.71 30.12 11.38
C LEU A 470 36.77 28.96 11.00
N TRP A 471 37.33 27.78 10.71
CA TRP A 471 36.52 26.61 10.32
C TRP A 471 35.61 26.12 11.46
N THR A 472 36.09 26.18 12.71
CA THR A 472 35.25 25.86 13.87
C THR A 472 34.11 26.88 13.99
N GLY A 473 34.41 28.19 13.80
CA GLY A 473 33.38 29.23 13.79
C GLY A 473 32.34 29.05 12.68
N VAL A 474 32.78 28.67 11.46
CA VAL A 474 31.90 28.35 10.36
C VAL A 474 31.03 27.12 10.70
N GLY A 475 31.61 26.07 11.28
CA GLY A 475 30.89 24.89 11.69
C GLY A 475 29.82 25.17 12.76
N VAL A 476 30.15 25.99 13.75
CA VAL A 476 29.19 26.42 14.79
C VAL A 476 28.08 27.25 14.18
N ALA A 477 28.43 28.26 13.35
CA ALA A 477 27.43 29.10 12.67
C ALA A 477 26.48 28.28 11.81
N LEU A 478 27.02 27.33 11.03
CA LEU A 478 26.23 26.41 10.21
C LEU A 478 25.29 25.54 11.08
N THR A 479 25.80 25.04 12.21
CA THR A 479 24.99 24.21 13.13
C THR A 479 23.86 25.02 13.75
N LEU A 480 24.08 26.30 14.09
CA LEU A 480 23.04 27.18 14.62
C LEU A 480 21.99 27.53 13.56
N VAL A 481 22.41 27.83 12.33
CA VAL A 481 21.49 28.15 11.22
C VAL A 481 20.63 26.93 10.86
N LEU A 482 21.26 25.77 10.64
CA LEU A 482 20.54 24.56 10.32
C LEU A 482 19.73 24.06 11.52
N GLY A 483 20.20 24.28 12.75
CA GLY A 483 19.45 24.01 13.97
C GLY A 483 18.16 24.82 14.07
N TYR A 484 18.19 26.08 13.64
CA TYR A 484 16.97 26.88 13.55
C TYR A 484 15.96 26.30 12.54
N PHE A 485 16.41 25.95 11.33
CA PHE A 485 15.54 25.34 10.32
C PHE A 485 15.06 23.93 10.71
N SER A 486 15.82 23.19 11.50
CA SER A 486 15.42 21.86 11.97
C SER A 486 14.19 21.88 12.89
N LEU A 487 13.84 23.03 13.47
CA LEU A 487 12.65 23.18 14.33
C LEU A 487 11.33 23.15 13.50
N ASP A 488 11.40 23.53 12.23
CA ASP A 488 10.25 23.56 11.31
C ASP A 488 10.11 22.26 10.49
N THR A 489 10.96 21.28 10.74
CA THR A 489 10.93 20.00 9.98
C THR A 489 9.66 19.24 10.31
N ALA A 490 8.79 19.04 9.30
CA ALA A 490 7.56 18.28 9.40
C ALA A 490 7.55 17.12 8.40
N PHE A 491 6.91 16.03 8.80
CA PHE A 491 6.67 14.91 7.88
C PHE A 491 5.53 15.26 6.92
N ASP A 492 5.76 15.14 5.62
CA ASP A 492 4.71 15.29 4.61
C ASP A 492 3.76 14.08 4.66
N ALA A 493 2.50 14.34 5.01
CA ALA A 493 1.46 13.32 5.10
C ALA A 493 0.84 12.95 3.75
N ASP A 494 1.22 13.61 2.65
CA ASP A 494 0.65 13.33 1.33
C ASP A 494 1.34 12.13 0.65
N LEU A 495 0.88 10.93 0.99
CA LEU A 495 1.36 9.69 0.39
C LEU A 495 1.11 9.60 -1.14
N ARG A 496 0.27 10.48 -1.70
CA ARG A 496 0.06 10.53 -3.16
C ARG A 496 1.33 10.96 -3.89
N ARG A 497 2.18 11.75 -3.25
CA ARG A 497 3.48 12.17 -3.80
C ARG A 497 4.50 11.03 -3.89
N LEU A 498 4.32 9.98 -3.12
CA LEU A 498 5.16 8.78 -3.18
C LEU A 498 4.79 7.85 -4.35
N ASN A 499 3.57 7.96 -4.87
CA ASN A 499 3.10 7.13 -5.97
C ASN A 499 3.47 7.74 -7.32
N TYR A 500 4.34 7.06 -8.05
CA TYR A 500 4.64 7.44 -9.43
C TYR A 500 3.50 7.03 -10.35
N MET A 501 2.97 8.00 -11.10
CA MET A 501 2.03 7.79 -12.20
C MET A 501 2.62 8.37 -13.48
N ARG A 502 2.48 7.65 -14.59
CA ARG A 502 2.83 8.20 -15.91
C ARG A 502 1.97 9.41 -16.22
N PRO A 503 2.46 10.39 -17.00
CA PRO A 503 1.65 11.55 -17.39
C PRO A 503 0.29 11.16 -17.99
N GLU A 504 0.26 10.16 -18.88
CA GLU A 504 -0.95 9.64 -19.53
C GLU A 504 -1.97 9.07 -18.52
N GLN A 505 -1.49 8.36 -17.48
CA GLN A 505 -2.35 7.85 -16.42
C GLN A 505 -2.94 8.97 -15.57
N ARG A 506 -2.15 10.02 -15.33
CA ARG A 506 -2.59 11.19 -14.56
C ARG A 506 -3.65 11.98 -15.32
N GLU A 507 -3.46 12.16 -16.62
CA GLU A 507 -4.44 12.81 -17.50
C GLU A 507 -5.74 12.02 -17.56
N LEU A 508 -5.66 10.71 -17.79
CA LEU A 508 -6.83 9.83 -17.83
C LEU A 508 -7.58 9.82 -16.48
N LEU A 509 -6.87 9.80 -15.36
CA LEU A 509 -7.49 9.89 -14.04
C LEU A 509 -8.24 11.22 -13.86
N ALA A 510 -7.61 12.33 -14.26
CA ALA A 510 -8.23 13.65 -14.19
C ALA A 510 -9.47 13.76 -15.12
N GLU A 511 -9.41 13.18 -16.31
CA GLU A 511 -10.52 13.08 -17.25
C GLU A 511 -11.68 12.28 -16.66
N MET A 512 -11.41 11.09 -16.14
CA MET A 512 -12.41 10.21 -15.52
C MET A 512 -13.05 10.82 -14.28
N VAL A 513 -12.28 11.55 -13.46
CA VAL A 513 -12.83 12.28 -12.30
C VAL A 513 -13.81 13.37 -12.75
N LYS A 514 -13.51 14.11 -13.82
CA LYS A 514 -14.42 15.11 -14.38
C LYS A 514 -15.69 14.48 -14.95
N LEU A 515 -15.57 13.38 -15.69
CA LEU A 515 -16.70 12.67 -16.32
C LEU A 515 -17.65 12.04 -15.28
N ARG A 516 -17.13 11.60 -14.13
CA ARG A 516 -17.94 11.08 -13.02
C ARG A 516 -18.77 12.16 -12.31
N GLY A 517 -18.68 13.41 -12.73
CA GLY A 517 -19.33 14.53 -12.03
C GLY A 517 -18.71 14.77 -10.66
N GLY A 518 -17.52 14.24 -10.42
CA GLY A 518 -16.68 14.54 -9.26
C GLY A 518 -16.24 16.00 -9.39
N SER A 519 -17.01 16.91 -8.80
CA SER A 519 -16.47 18.24 -8.54
C SER A 519 -15.40 18.10 -7.47
N ASN A 520 -14.31 18.85 -7.54
CA ASN A 520 -13.32 19.03 -6.47
C ASN A 520 -13.97 19.55 -5.17
N GLU A 521 -15.29 19.63 -5.11
CA GLU A 521 -16.10 20.16 -4.03
C GLU A 521 -16.57 19.11 -3.03
N THR A 522 -16.46 17.79 -3.37
CA THR A 522 -16.93 16.72 -2.49
C THR A 522 -15.84 15.71 -2.18
N GLU A 523 -15.87 15.16 -0.97
CA GLU A 523 -14.93 14.15 -0.47
C GLU A 523 -15.67 13.02 0.24
N ALA A 524 -15.09 11.82 0.21
CA ALA A 524 -15.63 10.66 0.90
C ALA A 524 -15.19 10.62 2.36
N VAL A 525 -16.12 10.42 3.27
CA VAL A 525 -15.89 10.12 4.69
C VAL A 525 -16.30 8.68 4.94
N TYR A 526 -15.39 7.88 5.43
CA TYR A 526 -15.58 6.47 5.76
C TYR A 526 -15.94 6.37 7.25
N VAL A 527 -17.09 5.77 7.55
CA VAL A 527 -17.56 5.56 8.93
C VAL A 527 -17.72 4.06 9.15
N THR A 528 -16.87 3.49 9.97
CA THR A 528 -16.73 2.04 10.12
C THR A 528 -17.17 1.60 11.52
N ALA A 529 -18.09 0.66 11.56
CA ALA A 529 -18.48 -0.05 12.77
C ALA A 529 -17.64 -1.32 12.94
N THR A 530 -17.23 -1.63 14.17
CA THR A 530 -16.43 -2.80 14.50
C THR A 530 -17.21 -3.76 15.37
N GLY A 531 -17.12 -5.07 15.12
CA GLY A 531 -17.77 -6.10 15.93
C GLY A 531 -16.96 -7.40 15.94
N ARG A 532 -17.22 -8.29 16.90
CA ARG A 532 -16.65 -9.65 16.92
C ARG A 532 -17.38 -10.57 15.95
N THR A 533 -18.65 -10.27 15.67
CA THR A 533 -19.47 -10.98 14.69
C THR A 533 -20.03 -9.96 13.69
N LEU A 534 -20.44 -10.45 12.52
CA LEU A 534 -21.07 -9.59 11.51
C LEU A 534 -22.34 -8.93 12.06
N ASP A 535 -23.19 -9.66 12.79
CA ASP A 535 -24.42 -9.12 13.34
C ASP A 535 -24.18 -7.99 14.35
N GLU A 536 -23.14 -8.14 15.19
CA GLU A 536 -22.71 -7.08 16.11
C GLU A 536 -22.25 -5.81 15.36
N ALA A 537 -21.43 -5.99 14.31
CA ALA A 537 -20.96 -4.90 13.48
C ALA A 537 -22.10 -4.20 12.75
N LEU A 538 -23.09 -4.95 12.25
CA LEU A 538 -24.29 -4.40 11.61
C LEU A 538 -25.14 -3.59 12.58
N ARG A 539 -25.42 -4.09 13.79
CA ARG A 539 -26.14 -3.33 14.83
C ARG A 539 -25.46 -2.02 15.18
N ARG A 540 -24.12 -2.04 15.31
CA ARG A 540 -23.32 -0.84 15.54
C ARG A 540 -23.34 0.10 14.35
N SER A 541 -23.28 -0.41 13.12
CA SER A 541 -23.43 0.38 11.90
C SER A 541 -24.78 1.08 11.83
N GLU A 542 -25.87 0.38 12.11
CA GLU A 542 -27.22 0.95 12.17
C GLU A 542 -27.34 2.05 13.23
N ALA A 543 -26.65 1.90 14.38
CA ALA A 543 -26.58 2.93 15.41
C ALA A 543 -25.85 4.18 14.92
N LEU A 544 -24.70 4.02 14.21
CA LEU A 544 -23.98 5.12 13.58
C LEU A 544 -24.81 5.83 12.50
N GLY A 545 -25.65 5.09 11.76
CA GLY A 545 -26.58 5.66 10.78
C GLY A 545 -27.55 6.66 11.42
N ARG A 546 -28.01 6.39 12.65
CA ARG A 546 -28.86 7.33 13.41
C ARG A 546 -28.13 8.62 13.76
N ASP A 547 -26.83 8.56 13.95
CA ASP A 547 -25.99 9.74 14.22
C ASP A 547 -25.70 10.57 12.96
N ILE A 548 -25.76 9.94 11.79
CA ILE A 548 -25.55 10.57 10.48
C ILE A 548 -26.84 11.25 10.00
N GLU A 549 -28.00 10.74 10.35
CA GLU A 549 -29.32 11.26 9.91
C GLU A 549 -29.51 12.77 10.10
N PRO A 550 -29.14 13.41 11.23
CA PRO A 550 -29.20 14.86 11.37
C PRO A 550 -28.32 15.63 10.38
N LEU A 551 -27.17 15.06 9.99
CA LEU A 551 -26.26 15.66 8.99
C LEU A 551 -26.85 15.58 7.59
N ARG A 552 -27.52 14.46 7.28
CA ARG A 552 -28.24 14.27 6.02
C ARG A 552 -29.41 15.23 5.90
N ARG A 553 -30.21 15.41 6.95
CA ARG A 553 -31.34 16.38 6.98
C ARG A 553 -30.88 17.81 6.78
N ARG A 554 -29.66 18.17 7.24
CA ARG A 554 -29.07 19.50 7.05
C ARG A 554 -28.45 19.70 5.67
N GLY A 555 -28.42 18.66 4.80
CA GLY A 555 -27.77 18.69 3.49
C GLY A 555 -26.24 18.65 3.52
N THR A 556 -25.64 18.42 4.69
CA THR A 556 -24.18 18.24 4.82
C THR A 556 -23.73 16.94 4.16
N VAL A 557 -24.47 15.85 4.33
CA VAL A 557 -24.26 14.58 3.64
C VAL A 557 -25.11 14.58 2.38
N LYS A 558 -24.45 14.55 1.21
CA LYS A 558 -25.12 14.54 -0.09
C LYS A 558 -25.58 13.14 -0.50
N THR A 559 -24.72 12.15 -0.33
CA THR A 559 -25.03 10.74 -0.59
C THR A 559 -24.43 9.86 0.51
N GLU A 560 -25.06 8.72 0.73
CA GLU A 560 -24.64 7.71 1.67
C GLU A 560 -24.75 6.34 1.01
N VAL A 561 -23.66 5.58 1.03
CA VAL A 561 -23.61 4.16 0.64
C VAL A 561 -23.44 3.35 1.91
N SER A 562 -24.38 2.47 2.22
CA SER A 562 -24.38 1.65 3.44
C SER A 562 -24.90 0.25 3.19
N ALA A 563 -24.53 -0.68 4.04
CA ALA A 563 -25.06 -2.06 4.00
C ALA A 563 -26.50 -2.17 4.47
N ASP A 564 -27.03 -1.15 5.13
CA ASP A 564 -28.30 -1.20 5.88
C ASP A 564 -29.49 -1.74 5.09
N ARG A 565 -29.58 -1.41 3.80
CA ARG A 565 -30.74 -1.82 3.01
C ARG A 565 -30.76 -3.32 2.78
N PHE A 566 -29.66 -3.90 2.29
CA PHE A 566 -29.61 -5.30 1.84
C PHE A 566 -29.05 -6.25 2.89
N LEU A 567 -28.38 -5.73 3.91
CA LEU A 567 -27.80 -6.52 4.99
C LEU A 567 -28.16 -5.93 6.37
N PRO A 568 -29.42 -6.04 6.79
CA PRO A 568 -29.84 -5.61 8.12
C PRO A 568 -29.28 -6.53 9.21
N SER A 569 -29.14 -6.03 10.44
CA SER A 569 -28.93 -6.89 11.61
C SER A 569 -30.16 -7.81 11.85
N ALA A 570 -29.99 -8.85 12.64
CA ALA A 570 -31.10 -9.77 12.94
C ALA A 570 -32.28 -9.03 13.60
N GLU A 571 -31.99 -8.10 14.50
CA GLU A 571 -32.99 -7.27 15.18
C GLU A 571 -33.71 -6.35 14.19
N GLU A 572 -32.97 -5.69 13.33
CA GLU A 572 -33.51 -4.80 12.30
C GLU A 572 -34.36 -5.55 11.27
N GLN A 573 -33.96 -6.75 10.86
CA GLN A 573 -34.75 -7.59 9.96
C GLN A 573 -36.12 -7.88 10.56
N VAL A 574 -36.17 -8.33 11.80
CA VAL A 574 -37.45 -8.61 12.51
C VAL A 574 -38.30 -7.33 12.63
N ARG A 575 -37.69 -6.19 12.87
CA ARG A 575 -38.42 -4.90 12.95
C ARG A 575 -39.06 -4.52 11.61
N ARG A 576 -38.32 -4.70 10.50
CA ARG A 576 -38.83 -4.41 9.15
C ARG A 576 -39.94 -5.37 8.74
N GLU A 577 -39.77 -6.65 9.00
CA GLU A 577 -40.77 -7.66 8.73
C GLU A 577 -42.07 -7.39 9.49
N ARG A 578 -42.00 -6.96 10.77
CA ARG A 578 -43.18 -6.56 11.53
C ARG A 578 -43.87 -5.30 10.94
N ALA A 579 -43.09 -4.30 10.50
CA ALA A 579 -43.63 -3.13 9.83
C ALA A 579 -44.34 -3.50 8.51
N TRP A 580 -43.71 -4.38 7.72
CA TRP A 580 -44.30 -4.94 6.51
C TRP A 580 -45.59 -5.71 6.80
N GLN A 581 -45.59 -6.59 7.81
CA GLN A 581 -46.78 -7.37 8.22
C GLN A 581 -47.95 -6.43 8.60
N ALA A 582 -47.68 -5.38 9.37
CA ALA A 582 -48.70 -4.41 9.74
C ALA A 582 -49.28 -3.64 8.53
N PHE A 583 -48.40 -3.28 7.56
CA PHE A 583 -48.83 -2.67 6.30
C PHE A 583 -49.70 -3.61 5.47
N ALA A 584 -49.26 -4.84 5.30
CA ALA A 584 -49.93 -5.83 4.47
C ALA A 584 -51.28 -6.24 5.08
N GLN A 585 -51.36 -6.47 6.40
CA GLN A 585 -52.64 -6.76 7.08
C GLN A 585 -53.69 -5.69 6.82
N ARG A 586 -53.29 -4.42 6.78
CA ARG A 586 -54.23 -3.30 6.53
C ARG A 586 -54.62 -3.15 5.07
N ASN A 587 -53.73 -3.47 4.12
CA ASN A 587 -53.90 -3.05 2.72
C ASN A 587 -53.95 -4.21 1.71
N ALA A 588 -53.51 -5.43 2.04
CA ALA A 588 -53.37 -6.51 1.07
C ALA A 588 -54.66 -6.87 0.35
N SER A 589 -55.77 -7.06 1.09
CA SER A 589 -57.05 -7.43 0.50
C SER A 589 -57.53 -6.34 -0.47
N ARG A 590 -57.50 -5.10 -0.05
CA ARG A 590 -57.90 -3.96 -0.89
C ARG A 590 -57.02 -3.86 -2.16
N LEU A 591 -55.73 -3.85 -2.00
CA LEU A 591 -54.76 -3.71 -3.12
C LEU A 591 -54.91 -4.83 -4.14
N THR A 592 -55.04 -6.07 -3.68
CA THR A 592 -55.17 -7.20 -4.60
C THR A 592 -56.50 -7.17 -5.34
N THR A 593 -57.60 -6.79 -4.70
CA THR A 593 -58.93 -6.70 -5.32
C THR A 593 -59.01 -5.51 -6.30
N GLU A 594 -58.59 -4.31 -5.88
CA GLU A 594 -58.57 -3.13 -6.73
C GLU A 594 -57.65 -3.30 -7.95
N LEU A 595 -56.46 -3.86 -7.74
CA LEU A 595 -55.50 -4.07 -8.84
C LEU A 595 -56.01 -5.13 -9.84
N ALA A 596 -56.63 -6.21 -9.37
CA ALA A 596 -57.22 -7.19 -10.26
C ALA A 596 -58.36 -6.59 -11.10
N HIS A 597 -59.24 -5.80 -10.48
CA HIS A 597 -60.33 -5.13 -11.17
C HIS A 597 -59.86 -4.10 -12.18
N GLU A 598 -58.85 -3.24 -11.83
CA GLU A 598 -58.29 -2.25 -12.77
C GLU A 598 -57.51 -2.95 -13.92
N ALA A 599 -56.83 -4.08 -13.66
CA ALA A 599 -56.19 -4.85 -14.68
C ALA A 599 -57.18 -5.35 -15.74
N GLU A 600 -58.30 -6.01 -15.28
CA GLU A 600 -59.37 -6.50 -16.15
C GLU A 600 -60.00 -5.37 -16.98
N ARG A 601 -60.27 -4.21 -16.37
CA ARG A 601 -60.81 -3.01 -17.06
C ARG A 601 -59.97 -2.55 -18.22
N ARG A 602 -58.63 -2.74 -18.11
CA ARG A 602 -57.64 -2.33 -19.13
C ARG A 602 -57.16 -3.47 -20.05
N GLY A 603 -57.80 -4.64 -19.96
CA GLY A 603 -57.49 -5.81 -20.78
C GLY A 603 -56.18 -6.51 -20.39
N VAL A 604 -55.66 -6.26 -19.19
CA VAL A 604 -54.46 -6.94 -18.66
C VAL A 604 -54.93 -8.15 -17.82
N ARG A 605 -54.30 -9.29 -18.00
CA ARG A 605 -54.63 -10.46 -17.18
C ARG A 605 -54.15 -10.28 -15.74
N PRO A 606 -55.03 -10.44 -14.72
CA PRO A 606 -54.59 -10.33 -13.31
C PRO A 606 -53.44 -11.27 -12.93
N ALA A 607 -53.35 -12.44 -13.60
CA ALA A 607 -52.25 -13.39 -13.42
C ALA A 607 -50.84 -12.82 -13.72
N THR A 608 -50.75 -11.77 -14.53
CA THR A 608 -49.50 -11.01 -14.78
C THR A 608 -48.89 -10.50 -13.49
N PHE A 609 -49.71 -10.15 -12.47
CA PHE A 609 -49.27 -9.62 -11.17
C PHE A 609 -49.20 -10.68 -10.07
N ALA A 610 -49.09 -11.97 -10.45
CA ALA A 610 -49.08 -13.10 -9.48
C ALA A 610 -47.96 -12.94 -8.43
N ASP A 611 -46.76 -12.52 -8.83
CA ASP A 611 -45.62 -12.32 -7.94
C ASP A 611 -45.89 -11.17 -6.93
N PHE A 612 -46.49 -10.08 -7.40
CA PHE A 612 -46.92 -8.96 -6.52
C PHE A 612 -47.94 -9.45 -5.51
N PHE A 613 -49.01 -10.17 -5.98
CA PHE A 613 -50.00 -10.70 -5.08
C PHE A 613 -49.42 -11.70 -4.08
N ALA A 614 -48.52 -12.54 -4.51
CA ALA A 614 -47.82 -13.49 -3.63
C ALA A 614 -47.01 -12.73 -2.56
N THR A 615 -46.30 -11.68 -2.94
CA THR A 615 -45.49 -10.87 -2.01
C THR A 615 -46.35 -10.19 -0.99
N VAL A 616 -47.44 -9.55 -1.40
CA VAL A 616 -48.40 -8.85 -0.50
C VAL A 616 -49.15 -9.82 0.40
N ARG A 617 -49.53 -11.02 -0.09
CA ARG A 617 -50.24 -12.05 0.70
C ARG A 617 -49.33 -12.88 1.60
N ARG A 618 -47.99 -12.93 1.31
CA ARG A 618 -46.99 -13.65 2.12
C ARG A 618 -46.69 -12.97 3.45
N ALA A 619 -47.38 -11.87 3.75
CA ALA A 619 -47.32 -11.16 5.01
C ALA A 619 -47.61 -12.11 6.20
N GLY A 620 -46.58 -12.43 6.98
CA GLY A 620 -46.66 -13.32 8.13
C GLY A 620 -45.68 -14.51 8.12
N ARG A 621 -44.97 -14.77 7.03
CA ARG A 621 -43.87 -15.72 7.01
C ARG A 621 -42.54 -14.96 7.19
N PRO A 622 -41.76 -15.24 8.26
CA PRO A 622 -40.46 -14.62 8.44
C PRO A 622 -39.52 -15.05 7.30
N GLU A 623 -38.76 -14.10 6.80
CA GLU A 623 -37.73 -14.36 5.80
C GLU A 623 -36.59 -15.18 6.44
N ALA A 624 -36.07 -16.15 5.71
CA ALA A 624 -34.95 -16.96 6.19
C ALA A 624 -33.69 -16.10 6.34
N ARG A 625 -33.23 -15.91 7.58
CA ARG A 625 -32.05 -15.08 7.89
C ARG A 625 -30.84 -15.42 7.01
N ALA A 626 -30.58 -16.71 6.80
CA ALA A 626 -29.44 -17.17 6.00
C ALA A 626 -29.52 -16.74 4.52
N GLU A 627 -30.73 -16.65 3.95
CA GLU A 627 -30.94 -16.24 2.56
C GLU A 627 -30.76 -14.72 2.41
N VAL A 628 -31.37 -13.94 3.32
CA VAL A 628 -31.20 -12.49 3.38
C VAL A 628 -29.72 -12.12 3.58
N GLU A 629 -29.03 -12.81 4.50
CA GLU A 629 -27.61 -12.59 4.75
C GLU A 629 -26.74 -12.95 3.54
N ARG A 630 -27.01 -14.09 2.88
CA ARG A 630 -26.27 -14.50 1.67
C ARG A 630 -26.40 -13.46 0.56
N PHE A 631 -27.62 -13.01 0.30
CA PHE A 631 -27.88 -11.96 -0.69
C PHE A 631 -27.19 -10.64 -0.29
N GLY A 632 -27.39 -10.22 0.94
CA GLY A 632 -26.83 -8.95 1.45
C GLY A 632 -25.30 -8.92 1.46
N ARG A 633 -24.65 -10.02 1.84
CA ARG A 633 -23.18 -10.13 1.77
C ARG A 633 -22.68 -9.98 0.33
N ALA A 634 -23.36 -10.58 -0.64
CA ALA A 634 -22.98 -10.46 -2.04
C ALA A 634 -23.11 -9.02 -2.55
N GLN A 635 -24.20 -8.31 -2.18
CA GLN A 635 -24.44 -6.93 -2.59
C GLN A 635 -23.56 -5.91 -1.84
N CYS A 636 -23.19 -6.20 -0.61
CA CYS A 636 -22.45 -5.28 0.27
C CYS A 636 -20.99 -5.70 0.49
N ALA A 637 -20.45 -6.59 -0.34
CA ALA A 637 -19.09 -7.14 -0.16
C ALA A 637 -18.00 -6.04 -0.07
N ALA A 638 -18.16 -4.95 -0.82
CA ALA A 638 -17.26 -3.79 -0.79
C ALA A 638 -17.27 -3.03 0.54
N LEU A 639 -18.31 -3.21 1.38
CA LEU A 639 -18.47 -2.50 2.64
C LEU A 639 -18.10 -3.34 3.86
N ILE A 640 -17.68 -4.59 3.67
CA ILE A 640 -17.42 -5.55 4.74
C ILE A 640 -15.97 -5.99 4.68
N VAL A 641 -15.27 -5.89 5.80
CA VAL A 641 -13.90 -6.38 5.97
C VAL A 641 -13.87 -7.35 7.16
N GLU A 642 -13.35 -8.55 6.95
CA GLU A 642 -13.10 -9.51 8.03
C GLU A 642 -11.59 -9.62 8.25
N ARG A 643 -11.13 -9.19 9.43
CA ARG A 643 -9.70 -9.17 9.76
C ARG A 643 -9.49 -9.49 11.24
N GLU A 644 -8.51 -10.36 11.53
CA GLU A 644 -8.07 -10.66 12.91
C GLU A 644 -9.21 -11.06 13.86
N GLY A 645 -10.19 -11.83 13.35
CA GLY A 645 -11.36 -12.26 14.13
C GLY A 645 -12.35 -11.13 14.45
N ARG A 646 -12.26 -9.98 13.76
CA ARG A 646 -13.20 -8.86 13.82
C ARG A 646 -13.87 -8.64 12.48
N CYS A 647 -15.12 -8.21 12.54
CA CYS A 647 -15.87 -7.74 11.38
C CYS A 647 -15.96 -6.22 11.39
N LEU A 648 -15.65 -5.60 10.27
CA LEU A 648 -15.73 -4.16 10.03
C LEU A 648 -16.83 -3.92 9.00
N VAL A 649 -17.82 -3.10 9.31
CA VAL A 649 -18.90 -2.70 8.38
C VAL A 649 -18.82 -1.21 8.17
N THR A 650 -18.64 -0.80 6.92
CA THR A 650 -18.34 0.58 6.55
C THR A 650 -19.51 1.25 5.87
N ARG A 651 -19.72 2.54 6.16
CA ARG A 651 -20.58 3.48 5.47
C ARG A 651 -19.70 4.50 4.77
N VAL A 652 -20.00 4.82 3.52
CA VAL A 652 -19.31 5.84 2.76
C VAL A 652 -20.22 7.03 2.57
N LEU A 653 -19.83 8.17 3.12
CA LEU A 653 -20.58 9.42 3.05
C LEU A 653 -19.90 10.36 2.06
N THR A 654 -20.65 10.96 1.15
CA THR A 654 -20.16 12.05 0.30
C THR A 654 -20.53 13.38 0.92
N VAL A 655 -19.53 14.17 1.26
CA VAL A 655 -19.71 15.48 1.92
C VAL A 655 -18.92 16.57 1.18
N PRO A 656 -19.25 17.87 1.34
CA PRO A 656 -18.44 18.95 0.78
C PRO A 656 -17.00 18.87 1.30
N HIS A 657 -16.02 19.02 0.42
CA HIS A 657 -14.57 18.88 0.73
C HIS A 657 -14.16 19.72 1.96
N LYS A 658 -14.63 20.97 2.06
CA LYS A 658 -14.34 21.87 3.19
C LYS A 658 -14.86 21.36 4.55
N GLN A 659 -15.81 20.44 4.55
CA GLN A 659 -16.44 19.92 5.77
C GLN A 659 -16.02 18.48 6.09
N ALA A 660 -15.34 17.79 5.18
CA ALA A 660 -15.03 16.37 5.28
C ALA A 660 -14.26 16.01 6.57
N ASP A 661 -13.16 16.70 6.84
CA ASP A 661 -12.35 16.45 8.04
C ASP A 661 -13.11 16.74 9.33
N SER A 662 -13.91 17.83 9.37
CA SER A 662 -14.70 18.19 10.55
C SER A 662 -15.85 17.20 10.81
N VAL A 663 -16.44 16.64 9.76
CA VAL A 663 -17.46 15.58 9.85
C VAL A 663 -16.82 14.29 10.32
N ALA A 664 -15.69 13.89 9.71
CA ALA A 664 -14.94 12.70 10.10
C ALA A 664 -14.52 12.76 11.56
N GLN A 665 -13.93 13.86 12.03
CA GLN A 665 -13.50 14.02 13.42
C GLN A 665 -14.67 13.93 14.41
N ARG A 666 -15.81 14.56 14.11
CA ARG A 666 -16.99 14.50 14.98
C ARG A 666 -17.56 13.08 15.09
N LEU A 667 -17.71 12.39 13.94
CA LEU A 667 -18.21 11.02 13.91
C LEU A 667 -17.22 10.06 14.56
N ASN A 668 -15.93 10.27 14.34
CA ASN A 668 -14.86 9.49 14.96
C ASN A 668 -14.88 9.61 16.48
N ALA A 669 -14.90 10.86 17.02
CA ALA A 669 -14.94 11.10 18.45
C ALA A 669 -16.19 10.51 19.13
N ARG A 670 -17.30 10.40 18.39
CA ARG A 670 -18.52 9.77 18.88
C ARG A 670 -18.44 8.25 18.87
N ALA A 671 -17.96 7.67 17.76
CA ALA A 671 -17.77 6.24 17.60
C ALA A 671 -16.75 5.67 18.62
N GLU A 672 -15.64 6.40 18.84
CA GLU A 672 -14.63 6.03 19.84
C GLU A 672 -15.17 6.07 21.27
N ARG A 673 -15.87 7.14 21.65
CA ARG A 673 -16.49 7.24 22.98
C ARG A 673 -17.51 6.12 23.25
N ALA A 674 -18.24 5.71 22.22
CA ALA A 674 -19.19 4.61 22.30
C ALA A 674 -18.52 3.22 22.18
N GLY A 675 -17.23 3.13 21.81
CA GLY A 675 -16.54 1.87 21.53
C GLY A 675 -17.15 1.09 20.35
N THR A 676 -17.80 1.80 19.41
CA THR A 676 -18.57 1.16 18.33
C THR A 676 -17.80 1.09 17.02
N GLY A 677 -16.75 1.91 16.84
CA GLY A 677 -16.00 1.97 15.59
C GLY A 677 -15.15 3.23 15.46
N PHE A 678 -14.89 3.65 14.22
CA PHE A 678 -14.08 4.82 13.89
C PHE A 678 -14.56 5.48 12.59
N ALA A 679 -14.12 6.72 12.35
CA ALA A 679 -14.38 7.42 11.09
C ALA A 679 -13.12 8.15 10.61
N PHE A 680 -12.93 8.20 9.29
CA PHE A 680 -11.75 8.80 8.66
C PHE A 680 -12.04 9.35 7.27
N THR A 681 -11.19 10.25 6.79
CA THR A 681 -11.00 10.62 5.38
C THR A 681 -9.69 10.04 4.87
N VAL A 682 -9.48 10.01 3.56
CA VAL A 682 -8.18 9.60 3.00
C VAL A 682 -7.03 10.44 3.56
N ARG A 683 -7.29 11.72 3.79
CA ARG A 683 -6.31 12.63 4.38
C ARG A 683 -6.00 12.24 5.82
N THR A 684 -7.01 12.08 6.68
CA THR A 684 -6.78 11.73 8.10
C THR A 684 -6.19 10.34 8.26
N MET A 685 -6.51 9.40 7.37
CA MET A 685 -5.88 8.07 7.28
C MET A 685 -4.38 8.22 6.99
N ASN A 686 -4.02 9.01 5.98
CA ASN A 686 -2.61 9.27 5.66
C ASN A 686 -1.88 9.96 6.81
N GLU A 687 -2.50 10.95 7.46
CA GLU A 687 -1.96 11.62 8.65
C GLU A 687 -1.74 10.66 9.82
N SER A 688 -2.65 9.68 10.04
CA SER A 688 -2.48 8.67 11.10
C SER A 688 -1.31 7.73 10.80
N GLY A 689 -1.13 7.32 9.55
CA GLY A 689 0.02 6.53 9.10
C GLY A 689 1.34 7.28 9.27
N VAL A 690 1.40 8.52 8.83
CA VAL A 690 2.59 9.38 8.96
C VAL A 690 2.90 9.71 10.42
N ARG A 691 1.88 9.93 11.25
CA ARG A 691 2.08 10.16 12.69
C ARG A 691 2.71 8.93 13.38
N GLY A 692 2.25 7.72 13.04
CA GLY A 692 2.87 6.48 13.50
C GLY A 692 4.34 6.40 13.08
N LEU A 693 4.64 6.72 11.82
CA LEU A 693 6.00 6.75 11.30
C LEU A 693 6.87 7.82 12.01
N SER A 694 6.33 9.00 12.26
CA SER A 694 7.03 10.08 12.99
C SER A 694 7.40 9.66 14.42
N VAL A 695 6.51 8.96 15.12
CA VAL A 695 6.79 8.42 16.46
C VAL A 695 7.93 7.39 16.41
N ASP A 696 7.88 6.47 15.43
CA ASP A 696 8.94 5.49 15.23
C ASP A 696 10.29 6.16 14.91
N PHE A 697 10.32 7.17 14.04
CA PHE A 697 11.55 7.91 13.73
C PHE A 697 12.14 8.63 14.93
N ASN A 698 11.33 9.29 15.74
CA ASN A 698 11.80 9.93 16.97
C ASN A 698 12.35 8.91 17.96
N LEU A 699 11.65 7.78 18.14
CA LEU A 699 12.11 6.69 19.01
C LEU A 699 13.47 6.15 18.54
N ILE A 700 13.61 5.89 17.22
CA ILE A 700 14.87 5.45 16.61
C ILE A 700 15.99 6.43 16.93
N GLY A 701 15.78 7.72 16.72
CA GLY A 701 16.78 8.76 16.96
C GLY A 701 17.31 8.70 18.39
N TRP A 702 16.41 8.64 19.36
CA TRP A 702 16.78 8.58 20.78
C TRP A 702 17.43 7.24 21.16
N VAL A 703 16.87 6.11 20.71
CA VAL A 703 17.41 4.77 21.03
C VAL A 703 18.79 4.56 20.41
N CYS A 704 18.94 4.88 19.12
CA CYS A 704 20.24 4.79 18.46
C CYS A 704 21.26 5.72 19.09
N GLY A 705 20.88 6.97 19.38
CA GLY A 705 21.71 7.92 20.09
C GLY A 705 22.18 7.41 21.45
N ALA A 706 21.27 6.87 22.24
CA ALA A 706 21.57 6.30 23.56
C ALA A 706 22.49 5.05 23.47
N ILE A 707 22.24 4.14 22.51
CA ILE A 707 23.09 2.96 22.28
C ILE A 707 24.51 3.40 21.91
N VAL A 708 24.65 4.28 20.93
CA VAL A 708 25.97 4.75 20.47
C VAL A 708 26.70 5.51 21.59
N PHE A 709 26.02 6.44 22.26
CA PHE A 709 26.59 7.20 23.37
C PHE A 709 27.00 6.28 24.53
N GLY A 710 26.14 5.37 24.96
CA GLY A 710 26.42 4.42 26.03
C GLY A 710 27.63 3.53 25.70
N PHE A 711 27.70 3.06 24.44
CA PHE A 711 28.83 2.26 24.00
C PHE A 711 30.14 3.06 23.94
N LEU A 712 30.12 4.31 23.46
CA LEU A 712 31.28 5.20 23.48
C LEU A 712 31.73 5.46 24.93
N TRP A 713 30.79 5.70 25.82
CA TRP A 713 31.11 5.90 27.25
C TRP A 713 31.76 4.67 27.89
N LEU A 714 31.20 3.49 27.64
CA LEU A 714 31.79 2.22 28.11
C LEU A 714 33.17 1.95 27.49
N SER A 715 33.36 2.29 26.21
CA SER A 715 34.61 2.09 25.50
C SER A 715 35.74 3.03 25.96
N PHE A 716 35.43 4.29 26.17
CA PHE A 716 36.43 5.28 26.62
C PHE A 716 36.61 5.33 28.14
N GLY A 717 35.65 4.86 28.90
CA GLY A 717 35.68 4.93 30.38
C GLY A 717 35.65 6.35 30.94
N ARG A 718 35.51 7.39 30.08
CA ARG A 718 35.45 8.81 30.43
C ARG A 718 34.31 9.49 29.68
N LEU A 719 33.43 10.14 30.45
CA LEU A 719 32.28 10.83 29.91
C LEU A 719 32.64 11.96 28.94
N GLU A 720 33.69 12.72 29.26
CA GLU A 720 34.19 13.83 28.43
C GLU A 720 34.60 13.38 27.03
N LEU A 721 35.31 12.24 26.93
CA LEU A 721 35.74 11.70 25.65
C LEU A 721 34.59 11.13 24.85
N ALA A 722 33.62 10.53 25.53
CA ALA A 722 32.40 10.03 24.90
C ALA A 722 31.57 11.19 24.33
N LEU A 723 31.40 12.28 25.05
CA LEU A 723 30.73 13.49 24.59
C LEU A 723 31.45 14.14 23.39
N LEU A 724 32.76 14.26 23.43
CA LEU A 724 33.55 14.79 22.31
C LEU A 724 33.42 13.93 21.04
N ALA A 725 33.39 12.62 21.19
CA ALA A 725 33.21 11.69 20.07
C ALA A 725 31.78 11.66 19.55
N PHE A 726 30.78 11.90 20.40
CA PHE A 726 29.36 11.94 20.04
C PHE A 726 28.95 13.26 19.37
N LEU A 727 29.60 14.38 19.72
CA LEU A 727 29.25 15.70 19.23
C LEU A 727 29.16 15.85 17.71
N PRO A 728 30.12 15.34 16.89
CA PRO A 728 30.01 15.40 15.42
C PRO A 728 28.78 14.69 14.89
N MET A 729 28.37 13.57 15.51
CA MET A 729 27.19 12.81 15.12
C MET A 729 25.92 13.61 15.44
N ALA A 730 25.85 14.23 16.61
CA ALA A 730 24.72 15.10 16.98
C ALA A 730 24.61 16.32 16.05
N CYS A 731 25.73 16.95 15.70
CA CYS A 731 25.74 18.03 14.72
C CYS A 731 25.25 17.56 13.34
N SER A 732 25.71 16.41 12.86
CA SER A 732 25.26 15.84 11.58
C SER A 732 23.75 15.56 11.56
N TRP A 733 23.19 15.08 12.68
CA TRP A 733 21.75 14.90 12.82
C TRP A 733 20.99 16.21 12.64
N VAL A 734 21.42 17.26 13.34
CA VAL A 734 20.82 18.60 13.23
C VAL A 734 20.95 19.14 11.79
N TRP A 735 22.09 18.93 11.14
CA TRP A 735 22.30 19.37 9.76
C TRP A 735 21.36 18.65 8.77
N ILE A 736 21.16 17.35 8.93
CA ILE A 736 20.24 16.57 8.08
C ILE A 736 18.80 17.08 8.25
N LEU A 737 18.37 17.37 9.48
CA LEU A 737 17.02 17.87 9.73
C LEU A 737 16.82 19.31 9.25
N GLY A 738 17.88 20.12 9.23
CA GLY A 738 17.80 21.53 8.83
C GLY A 738 17.99 21.79 7.33
N THR A 739 18.36 20.77 6.55
CA THR A 739 18.46 20.84 5.07
C THR A 739 17.22 20.31 4.39
#